data_24b421a2edf342dc4c6d398a6df0eec2
#
_entry.id   24b421a2edf342dc4c6d398a6df0eec2
#
_cell.length_a   1.000
_cell.length_b   1.000
_cell.length_c   1.000
_cell.angle_alpha   90.00
_cell.angle_beta   90.00
_cell.angle_gamma   90.00
#
_symmetry.space_group_name_H-M   'P 1'
#
loop_
_entity.id
_entity.type
_entity.pdbx_description
1 polymer ?
#
loop_
_entity_poly.entity_id
_entity_poly.type
_entity_poly.pdbx_seq_one_letter_code
_entity_poly.pdbx_strand_id
1 'polypeptide(L)'
;MKNRFSLHRCLRAAVAVSLASQALASYAAPVISRRTPPSELFASGNAEGPIIARFLPGQRFDLQATVRPDAGQKIVSVTFAVDGDLLRPSSTVTSLRPATALTAVSPDAMVASVRAYSNRDDGVHTLTAMATQSDGQIASASGNFEIVEISHEGRTVKNVIILLGDGMGAAHRTAARIMARGYAQGKAKSLLAMDTAPFTGMVMTASLNSIVTDSAPGMANYVNGNKANNNQEGVFPDDTTDAFDNPHIEYLSEYLHRTQRKSLGIVTTADIFDATPAANAVHTSNRGLGSGIVDQYLDDRHLTGLSVLMGGGRKWFLPNASNSISPQPVNGSQRRKSSDYVLPSDIVAGWGAAPGALDPARDVIADFQAAGFTYAPDNSALQSVGTPDKLLGLFAYSNMNVAFDKIGKRRGHSSIVDDYGFPDQPMLDEMAEKALQVLDKNPHGFVAMFEGASIDKQAHLMDTDRWILEVLEFDRTVQVAKDFAATHPGTLIIVTADHECAGASIIGASLLTNSALNAAAGGGTAALRDPVVGLYDAAKFPAYSIQSDGYPITTDIDHKMLIGYGANADRYEAWVANIKPTQDSQQPFVGTAPLNTYPINPSVRNTGVGYLVTGQIGGDQAAHTATDIPLSAFGRGASLFTAVFDNTDVFFKIGQAVLGGVEE
;
A
#
# COMPACT_ATOMS: atom_id res chain seq x y z
N MET A 1 -46.47 -88.81 -33.23
CA MET A 1 -47.70 -89.27 -32.55
C MET A 1 -48.25 -88.07 -31.81
N LYS A 2 -49.28 -87.45 -32.32
CA LYS A 2 -50.64 -87.31 -31.73
C LYS A 2 -50.60 -86.76 -30.27
N ASN A 3 -51.27 -85.71 -29.87
CA ASN A 3 -52.52 -85.01 -30.22
C ASN A 3 -52.63 -83.79 -29.28
N ARG A 4 -53.02 -82.65 -29.79
CA ARG A 4 -54.39 -82.03 -29.82
C ARG A 4 -54.85 -81.37 -28.48
N PHE A 5 -55.15 -80.06 -28.62
CA PHE A 5 -56.23 -79.19 -28.14
C PHE A 5 -56.34 -78.92 -26.62
N SER A 6 -56.43 -77.63 -26.21
CA SER A 6 -57.69 -76.88 -26.20
C SER A 6 -57.52 -75.40 -25.82
N LEU A 7 -58.23 -74.53 -26.51
CA LEU A 7 -58.49 -73.16 -26.20
C LEU A 7 -59.28 -73.00 -24.91
N HIS A 8 -58.86 -72.08 -24.03
CA HIS A 8 -59.83 -71.42 -23.16
C HIS A 8 -59.39 -69.93 -23.02
N ARG A 9 -60.20 -69.01 -23.50
CA ARG A 9 -60.17 -67.61 -23.25
C ARG A 9 -60.46 -67.32 -21.80
N CYS A 10 -59.59 -66.55 -21.15
CA CYS A 10 -59.96 -65.72 -20.00
C CYS A 10 -59.37 -64.33 -20.19
N LEU A 11 -60.29 -63.37 -20.43
CA LEU A 11 -60.04 -61.94 -20.31
C LEU A 11 -59.48 -61.66 -18.93
N ARG A 12 -58.29 -61.16 -18.86
CA ARG A 12 -57.83 -60.43 -17.68
C ARG A 12 -57.53 -59.00 -18.08
N ALA A 13 -58.31 -58.12 -17.48
CA ALA A 13 -58.10 -56.66 -17.56
C ALA A 13 -56.70 -56.32 -17.09
N ALA A 14 -55.89 -55.74 -17.96
CA ALA A 14 -54.65 -55.15 -17.61
C ALA A 14 -54.94 -53.80 -16.90
N VAL A 15 -54.85 -53.77 -15.60
CA VAL A 15 -54.75 -52.53 -14.83
C VAL A 15 -53.34 -51.99 -15.09
N ALA A 16 -53.24 -51.00 -15.96
CA ALA A 16 -52.04 -50.22 -16.12
C ALA A 16 -51.89 -49.34 -14.87
N VAL A 17 -51.05 -49.76 -13.92
CA VAL A 17 -50.55 -48.90 -12.87
C VAL A 17 -49.47 -48.01 -13.54
N SER A 18 -49.86 -46.80 -13.91
CA SER A 18 -48.92 -45.75 -14.24
C SER A 18 -48.18 -45.35 -12.93
N LEU A 19 -47.04 -45.91 -12.71
CA LEU A 19 -46.06 -45.35 -11.79
C LEU A 19 -45.60 -44.03 -12.41
N ALA A 20 -46.23 -42.92 -12.01
CA ALA A 20 -45.65 -41.60 -12.15
C ALA A 20 -44.37 -41.60 -11.30
N SER A 21 -43.25 -41.90 -11.93
CA SER A 21 -41.93 -41.55 -11.36
C SER A 21 -41.89 -40.04 -11.23
N GLN A 22 -42.27 -39.51 -10.09
CA GLN A 22 -41.84 -38.20 -9.70
C GLN A 22 -40.30 -38.34 -9.61
N ALA A 23 -39.64 -37.82 -10.63
CA ALA A 23 -38.23 -37.52 -10.51
C ALA A 23 -38.13 -36.58 -9.32
N LEU A 24 -37.73 -37.08 -8.17
CA LEU A 24 -37.24 -36.25 -7.08
C LEU A 24 -36.08 -35.47 -7.70
N ALA A 25 -36.31 -34.23 -8.02
CA ALA A 25 -35.25 -33.32 -8.39
C ALA A 25 -34.28 -33.32 -7.19
N SER A 26 -33.19 -34.01 -7.34
CA SER A 26 -32.13 -33.98 -6.35
C SER A 26 -31.49 -32.62 -6.52
N TYR A 27 -31.88 -31.67 -5.71
CA TYR A 27 -31.23 -30.39 -5.64
C TYR A 27 -29.82 -30.58 -5.05
N ALA A 28 -28.81 -29.91 -5.65
CA ALA A 28 -27.48 -29.89 -5.09
C ALA A 28 -27.46 -28.96 -3.85
N ALA A 29 -26.53 -29.18 -2.95
CA ALA A 29 -26.33 -28.28 -1.83
C ALA A 29 -25.77 -26.93 -2.33
N PRO A 30 -25.97 -25.83 -1.59
CA PRO A 30 -25.34 -24.53 -1.93
C PRO A 30 -23.82 -24.65 -1.96
N VAL A 31 -23.15 -23.75 -2.65
CA VAL A 31 -21.69 -23.71 -2.75
C VAL A 31 -21.15 -22.49 -2.03
N ILE A 32 -20.29 -22.69 -1.05
CA ILE A 32 -19.51 -21.62 -0.44
C ILE A 32 -18.28 -21.40 -1.33
N SER A 33 -18.28 -20.32 -2.12
CA SER A 33 -17.28 -20.09 -3.15
C SER A 33 -16.10 -19.21 -2.69
N ARG A 34 -16.28 -18.46 -1.62
CA ARG A 34 -15.24 -17.65 -0.96
C ARG A 34 -15.50 -17.64 0.54
N ARG A 35 -14.44 -17.55 1.30
CA ARG A 35 -14.47 -17.34 2.73
C ARG A 35 -13.35 -16.39 3.15
N THR A 36 -13.63 -15.52 4.10
CA THR A 36 -12.73 -14.51 4.67
C THR A 36 -12.68 -14.71 6.18
N PRO A 37 -11.52 -14.69 6.81
CA PRO A 37 -10.18 -14.47 6.26
C PRO A 37 -9.74 -15.55 5.25
N PRO A 38 -8.81 -15.21 4.32
CA PRO A 38 -8.27 -16.18 3.37
C PRO A 38 -7.49 -17.28 4.08
N SER A 39 -7.55 -18.51 3.53
CA SER A 39 -6.90 -19.69 4.13
C SER A 39 -6.53 -20.69 3.04
N GLU A 40 -5.34 -21.25 3.11
CA GLU A 40 -4.92 -22.34 2.23
C GLU A 40 -5.77 -23.59 2.44
N LEU A 41 -6.17 -23.89 3.68
CA LEU A 41 -7.08 -24.98 4.00
C LEU A 41 -8.39 -24.88 3.21
N PHE A 42 -8.96 -23.67 3.09
CA PHE A 42 -10.17 -23.45 2.32
C PHE A 42 -9.91 -23.53 0.81
N ALA A 43 -8.83 -22.91 0.31
CA ALA A 43 -8.54 -22.79 -1.11
C ALA A 43 -8.17 -24.13 -1.75
N SER A 44 -7.36 -24.93 -1.08
CA SER A 44 -6.82 -26.20 -1.60
C SER A 44 -7.49 -27.45 -1.06
N GLY A 45 -8.26 -27.35 0.03
CA GLY A 45 -8.73 -28.49 0.80
C GLY A 45 -7.62 -29.24 1.55
N ASN A 46 -6.43 -28.63 1.66
CA ASN A 46 -5.29 -29.19 2.36
C ASN A 46 -5.34 -28.86 3.86
N ALA A 47 -5.54 -29.85 4.72
CA ALA A 47 -5.63 -29.64 6.17
C ALA A 47 -4.32 -29.16 6.83
N GLU A 48 -3.19 -29.29 6.15
CA GLU A 48 -1.86 -28.91 6.64
C GLU A 48 -1.31 -27.66 5.90
N GLY A 49 -2.16 -26.93 5.20
CA GLY A 49 -1.74 -25.72 4.49
C GLY A 49 -1.24 -24.63 5.43
N PRO A 50 -0.37 -23.72 4.94
CA PRO A 50 0.14 -22.63 5.75
C PRO A 50 -0.98 -21.71 6.24
N ILE A 51 -0.78 -21.09 7.41
CA ILE A 51 -1.69 -20.08 7.94
C ILE A 51 -1.43 -18.78 7.20
N ILE A 52 -2.47 -18.28 6.50
CA ILE A 52 -2.37 -17.06 5.69
C ILE A 52 -2.77 -15.85 6.51
N ALA A 53 -3.91 -15.90 7.21
CA ALA A 53 -4.42 -14.79 7.99
C ALA A 53 -4.01 -14.89 9.45
N ARG A 54 -3.43 -13.80 9.99
CA ARG A 54 -2.90 -13.71 11.35
C ARG A 54 -3.34 -12.40 12.00
N PHE A 55 -3.59 -12.41 13.30
CA PHE A 55 -4.08 -11.23 14.03
C PHE A 55 -3.43 -11.12 15.41
N LEU A 56 -3.34 -9.88 15.92
CA LEU A 56 -2.97 -9.64 17.31
C LEU A 56 -4.14 -10.03 18.26
N PRO A 57 -3.86 -10.36 19.52
CA PRO A 57 -4.91 -10.65 20.51
C PRO A 57 -5.88 -9.47 20.65
N GLY A 58 -7.15 -9.69 20.25
CA GLY A 58 -8.20 -8.68 20.30
C GLY A 58 -8.16 -7.65 19.15
N GLN A 59 -7.34 -7.83 18.12
CA GLN A 59 -7.47 -7.10 16.85
C GLN A 59 -8.82 -7.45 16.21
N ARG A 60 -9.47 -6.47 15.62
CA ARG A 60 -10.77 -6.63 14.94
C ARG A 60 -10.58 -6.95 13.46
N PHE A 61 -11.42 -7.82 12.94
CA PHE A 61 -11.50 -8.14 11.51
C PHE A 61 -12.88 -8.70 11.17
N ASP A 62 -13.24 -8.63 9.90
CA ASP A 62 -14.51 -9.18 9.45
C ASP A 62 -14.39 -10.65 9.07
N LEU A 63 -15.43 -11.42 9.38
CA LEU A 63 -15.66 -12.75 8.83
C LEU A 63 -16.67 -12.63 7.71
N GLN A 64 -16.40 -13.29 6.57
CA GLN A 64 -17.31 -13.23 5.43
C GLN A 64 -17.33 -14.56 4.66
N ALA A 65 -18.47 -14.87 4.04
CA ALA A 65 -18.60 -15.95 3.08
C ALA A 65 -19.46 -15.53 1.90
N THR A 66 -19.02 -15.87 0.69
CA THR A 66 -19.85 -15.82 -0.52
C THR A 66 -20.49 -17.18 -0.77
N VAL A 67 -21.80 -17.19 -0.92
CA VAL A 67 -22.58 -18.43 -1.07
C VAL A 67 -23.42 -18.35 -2.34
N ARG A 68 -23.32 -19.40 -3.16
CA ARG A 68 -24.15 -19.58 -4.37
C ARG A 68 -25.17 -20.68 -4.12
N PRO A 69 -26.47 -20.40 -4.26
CA PRO A 69 -27.49 -21.44 -4.17
C PRO A 69 -27.45 -22.35 -5.41
N ASP A 70 -28.05 -23.53 -5.30
CA ASP A 70 -28.38 -24.35 -6.46
C ASP A 70 -29.44 -23.67 -7.35
N ALA A 71 -29.53 -24.09 -8.61
CA ALA A 71 -30.44 -23.49 -9.58
C ALA A 71 -31.89 -23.45 -9.08
N GLY A 72 -32.50 -22.27 -9.07
CA GLY A 72 -33.87 -22.06 -8.61
C GLY A 72 -34.05 -22.00 -7.09
N GLN A 73 -32.98 -22.13 -6.31
CA GLN A 73 -32.99 -21.97 -4.85
C GLN A 73 -32.52 -20.56 -4.45
N LYS A 74 -32.74 -20.21 -3.18
CA LYS A 74 -32.25 -18.96 -2.56
C LYS A 74 -31.52 -19.29 -1.27
N ILE A 75 -30.51 -18.50 -0.92
CA ILE A 75 -29.87 -18.60 0.38
C ILE A 75 -30.81 -18.06 1.45
N VAL A 76 -31.09 -18.87 2.46
CA VAL A 76 -31.99 -18.54 3.58
C VAL A 76 -31.19 -18.02 4.77
N SER A 77 -30.05 -18.66 5.04
CA SER A 77 -29.17 -18.25 6.16
C SER A 77 -27.72 -18.66 5.90
N VAL A 78 -26.82 -17.90 6.48
CA VAL A 78 -25.40 -18.25 6.63
C VAL A 78 -25.04 -18.02 8.10
N THR A 79 -24.38 -18.99 8.69
CA THR A 79 -23.91 -18.93 10.09
C THR A 79 -22.43 -19.22 10.14
N PHE A 80 -21.77 -18.70 11.15
CA PHE A 80 -20.34 -18.88 11.36
C PHE A 80 -20.09 -19.52 12.73
N ALA A 81 -19.09 -20.39 12.78
CA ALA A 81 -18.57 -20.97 14.02
C ALA A 81 -17.05 -20.83 14.05
N VAL A 82 -16.50 -20.57 15.23
CA VAL A 82 -15.06 -20.61 15.49
C VAL A 82 -14.81 -21.74 16.50
N ASP A 83 -13.90 -22.66 16.15
CA ASP A 83 -13.57 -23.86 16.93
C ASP A 83 -14.79 -24.72 17.31
N GLY A 84 -15.81 -24.69 16.47
CA GLY A 84 -17.08 -25.38 16.68
C GLY A 84 -18.12 -24.58 17.46
N ASP A 85 -17.75 -23.46 18.07
CA ASP A 85 -18.69 -22.59 18.79
C ASP A 85 -19.40 -21.63 17.82
N LEU A 86 -20.72 -21.75 17.75
CA LEU A 86 -21.55 -20.94 16.88
C LEU A 86 -21.55 -19.49 17.35
N LEU A 87 -21.19 -18.56 16.43
CA LEU A 87 -21.28 -17.13 16.67
C LEU A 87 -22.76 -16.72 16.76
N ARG A 88 -23.17 -16.18 17.91
CA ARG A 88 -24.56 -15.81 18.17
C ARG A 88 -24.89 -14.42 17.62
N PRO A 89 -26.07 -14.23 17.02
CA PRO A 89 -26.50 -12.92 16.50
C PRO A 89 -26.54 -11.80 17.54
N SER A 90 -26.64 -12.13 18.83
CA SER A 90 -26.70 -11.16 19.91
C SER A 90 -25.35 -10.50 20.25
N SER A 91 -24.26 -11.04 19.77
CA SER A 91 -22.90 -10.52 20.01
C SER A 91 -22.19 -10.03 18.76
N THR A 92 -22.78 -10.24 17.58
CA THR A 92 -22.17 -9.92 16.29
C THR A 92 -23.20 -9.34 15.32
N VAL A 93 -22.82 -8.32 14.57
CA VAL A 93 -23.65 -7.77 13.49
C VAL A 93 -23.49 -8.68 12.27
N THR A 94 -24.50 -9.51 12.01
CA THR A 94 -24.51 -10.38 10.82
C THR A 94 -25.37 -9.76 9.74
N SER A 95 -24.84 -9.67 8.53
CA SER A 95 -25.55 -9.20 7.33
C SER A 95 -25.59 -10.28 6.27
N LEU A 96 -26.62 -10.22 5.41
CA LEU A 96 -26.74 -11.04 4.22
C LEU A 96 -27.14 -10.12 3.07
N ARG A 97 -26.24 -9.97 2.07
CA ARG A 97 -26.41 -9.05 0.94
C ARG A 97 -26.16 -9.76 -0.39
N PRO A 98 -26.70 -9.27 -1.53
CA PRO A 98 -26.40 -9.84 -2.84
C PRO A 98 -24.91 -9.77 -3.17
N ALA A 99 -24.36 -10.84 -3.74
CA ALA A 99 -23.02 -10.88 -4.30
C ALA A 99 -23.00 -10.21 -5.68
N THR A 100 -22.98 -8.89 -5.71
CA THR A 100 -23.20 -8.08 -6.92
C THR A 100 -22.18 -8.31 -8.02
N ALA A 101 -20.94 -8.69 -7.67
CA ALA A 101 -19.92 -9.05 -8.66
C ALA A 101 -20.21 -10.36 -9.41
N LEU A 102 -21.09 -11.21 -8.88
CA LEU A 102 -21.45 -12.52 -9.45
C LEU A 102 -22.82 -12.55 -10.14
N THR A 103 -23.55 -11.43 -10.20
CA THR A 103 -24.93 -11.39 -10.69
C THR A 103 -25.11 -11.92 -12.12
N ALA A 104 -24.11 -11.80 -12.98
CA ALA A 104 -24.15 -12.32 -14.34
C ALA A 104 -24.07 -13.87 -14.39
N VAL A 105 -23.48 -14.51 -13.38
CA VAL A 105 -23.21 -15.95 -13.34
C VAL A 105 -24.12 -16.65 -12.33
N SER A 106 -24.42 -16.00 -11.22
CA SER A 106 -25.23 -16.54 -10.10
C SER A 106 -26.03 -15.41 -9.46
N PRO A 107 -27.20 -15.04 -10.03
CA PRO A 107 -27.96 -13.86 -9.62
C PRO A 107 -28.47 -13.92 -8.18
N ASP A 108 -28.65 -15.13 -7.62
CA ASP A 108 -29.10 -15.35 -6.24
C ASP A 108 -27.95 -15.63 -5.26
N ALA A 109 -26.71 -15.40 -5.69
CA ALA A 109 -25.55 -15.49 -4.80
C ALA A 109 -25.58 -14.37 -3.76
N MET A 110 -25.17 -14.71 -2.52
CA MET A 110 -25.20 -13.81 -1.38
C MET A 110 -23.82 -13.76 -0.71
N VAL A 111 -23.52 -12.58 -0.16
CA VAL A 111 -22.40 -12.34 0.74
C VAL A 111 -22.94 -12.22 2.16
N ALA A 112 -22.43 -13.02 3.08
CA ALA A 112 -22.76 -12.96 4.49
C ALA A 112 -21.56 -12.51 5.29
N SER A 113 -21.75 -11.55 6.20
CA SER A 113 -20.66 -10.95 6.99
C SER A 113 -20.97 -10.93 8.48
N VAL A 114 -19.94 -11.17 9.29
CA VAL A 114 -19.89 -10.83 10.70
C VAL A 114 -18.85 -9.73 10.85
N ARG A 115 -19.26 -8.55 11.28
CA ARG A 115 -18.42 -7.37 11.33
C ARG A 115 -17.68 -7.23 12.65
N ALA A 116 -16.43 -6.76 12.58
CA ALA A 116 -15.56 -6.46 13.72
C ALA A 116 -15.42 -7.62 14.73
N TYR A 117 -15.32 -8.85 14.23
CA TYR A 117 -15.00 -10.00 15.07
C TYR A 117 -13.60 -9.82 15.68
N SER A 118 -13.42 -10.31 16.92
CA SER A 118 -12.10 -10.35 17.55
C SER A 118 -11.99 -11.55 18.46
N ASN A 119 -10.78 -12.09 18.58
CA ASN A 119 -10.42 -13.15 19.51
C ASN A 119 -9.17 -12.75 20.30
N ARG A 120 -9.02 -13.27 21.52
CA ARG A 120 -7.86 -13.02 22.39
C ARG A 120 -7.08 -14.28 22.72
N ASP A 121 -7.67 -15.43 22.46
CA ASP A 121 -7.06 -16.72 22.73
C ASP A 121 -6.00 -16.98 21.64
N ASP A 122 -4.75 -17.12 22.04
CA ASP A 122 -3.64 -17.37 21.14
C ASP A 122 -3.69 -18.77 20.52
N GLY A 123 -3.12 -18.89 19.33
CA GLY A 123 -3.06 -20.14 18.57
C GLY A 123 -3.87 -20.12 17.29
N VAL A 124 -3.98 -21.31 16.71
CA VAL A 124 -4.67 -21.53 15.43
C VAL A 124 -6.13 -21.86 15.67
N HIS A 125 -7.01 -21.10 15.06
CA HIS A 125 -8.46 -21.24 15.14
C HIS A 125 -9.04 -21.73 13.82
N THR A 126 -10.11 -22.53 13.91
CA THR A 126 -10.87 -23.01 12.75
C THR A 126 -12.15 -22.20 12.59
N LEU A 127 -12.26 -21.48 11.47
CA LEU A 127 -13.49 -20.81 11.07
C LEU A 127 -14.30 -21.72 10.14
N THR A 128 -15.56 -21.97 10.49
CA THR A 128 -16.51 -22.71 9.64
C THR A 128 -17.69 -21.82 9.28
N ALA A 129 -17.95 -21.66 7.99
CA ALA A 129 -19.18 -21.09 7.47
C ALA A 129 -20.15 -22.20 7.08
N MET A 130 -21.44 -22.05 7.44
CA MET A 130 -22.52 -22.97 7.10
C MET A 130 -23.64 -22.21 6.41
N ALA A 131 -24.03 -22.65 5.21
CA ALA A 131 -25.07 -22.03 4.41
C ALA A 131 -26.26 -22.97 4.24
N THR A 132 -27.48 -22.45 4.39
CA THR A 132 -28.73 -23.17 4.15
C THR A 132 -29.49 -22.49 3.00
N GLN A 133 -29.95 -23.27 2.04
CA GLN A 133 -30.82 -22.78 0.95
C GLN A 133 -32.29 -23.16 1.16
N SER A 134 -33.18 -22.67 0.30
CA SER A 134 -34.64 -22.68 0.50
C SER A 134 -35.27 -24.06 0.51
N ASP A 135 -34.64 -25.10 -0.02
CA ASP A 135 -35.08 -26.50 0.04
C ASP A 135 -34.57 -27.23 1.29
N GLY A 136 -33.80 -26.53 2.15
CA GLY A 136 -33.24 -27.08 3.39
C GLY A 136 -31.88 -27.77 3.22
N GLN A 137 -31.31 -27.80 2.02
CA GLN A 137 -29.95 -28.32 1.82
C GLN A 137 -28.92 -27.38 2.47
N ILE A 138 -27.89 -28.00 3.05
CA ILE A 138 -26.84 -27.29 3.81
C ILE A 138 -25.46 -27.63 3.22
N ALA A 139 -24.62 -26.60 3.12
CA ALA A 139 -23.18 -26.76 2.87
C ALA A 139 -22.37 -26.12 3.98
N SER A 140 -21.16 -26.62 4.20
CA SER A 140 -20.19 -26.01 5.11
C SER A 140 -18.81 -25.95 4.47
N ALA A 141 -18.03 -24.94 4.83
CA ALA A 141 -16.64 -24.80 4.43
C ALA A 141 -15.83 -24.25 5.61
N SER A 142 -14.66 -24.83 5.83
CA SER A 142 -13.78 -24.45 6.93
C SER A 142 -12.45 -23.90 6.42
N GLY A 143 -11.78 -23.13 7.25
CA GLY A 143 -10.43 -22.65 7.07
C GLY A 143 -9.85 -22.23 8.41
N ASN A 144 -8.62 -21.75 8.42
CA ASN A 144 -7.91 -21.38 9.63
C ASN A 144 -7.49 -19.92 9.62
N PHE A 145 -7.25 -19.39 10.82
CA PHE A 145 -6.52 -18.15 11.09
C PHE A 145 -5.76 -18.31 12.42
N GLU A 146 -4.77 -17.47 12.66
CA GLU A 146 -3.97 -17.49 13.88
C GLU A 146 -4.17 -16.19 14.68
N ILE A 147 -4.32 -16.32 15.99
CA ILE A 147 -4.08 -15.23 16.93
C ILE A 147 -2.65 -15.42 17.44
N VAL A 148 -1.79 -14.44 17.13
CA VAL A 148 -0.36 -14.52 17.43
C VAL A 148 -0.14 -14.33 18.93
N GLU A 149 0.63 -15.22 19.55
CA GLU A 149 1.05 -15.06 20.94
C GLU A 149 1.91 -13.81 21.12
N ILE A 150 1.64 -13.03 22.15
CA ILE A 150 2.45 -11.86 22.55
C ILE A 150 3.11 -12.19 23.89
N SER A 151 4.41 -12.37 23.87
CA SER A 151 5.22 -12.62 25.07
C SER A 151 5.45 -11.34 25.87
N HIS A 152 5.34 -11.40 27.18
CA HIS A 152 5.63 -10.27 28.07
C HIS A 152 7.10 -10.31 28.53
N GLU A 153 7.99 -9.66 27.75
CA GLU A 153 9.44 -9.83 27.88
C GLU A 153 10.18 -8.60 28.43
N GLY A 154 9.49 -7.49 28.69
CA GLY A 154 10.21 -6.34 29.21
C GLY A 154 9.54 -5.00 28.99
N ARG A 155 10.32 -3.99 28.60
CA ARG A 155 9.80 -2.62 28.43
C ARG A 155 9.12 -2.44 27.09
N THR A 156 7.89 -1.92 27.12
CA THR A 156 7.11 -1.65 25.93
C THR A 156 7.56 -0.37 25.20
N VAL A 157 7.26 -0.32 23.92
CA VAL A 157 7.45 0.85 23.05
C VAL A 157 6.29 1.83 23.26
N LYS A 158 6.61 3.11 23.44
CA LYS A 158 5.62 4.18 23.54
C LYS A 158 5.27 4.77 22.17
N ASN A 159 6.30 5.06 21.36
CA ASN A 159 6.14 5.68 20.05
C ASN A 159 6.64 4.76 18.94
N VAL A 160 5.91 4.67 17.86
CA VAL A 160 6.30 3.93 16.65
C VAL A 160 6.42 4.91 15.50
N ILE A 161 7.58 4.93 14.85
CA ILE A 161 7.85 5.73 13.65
C ILE A 161 8.18 4.77 12.51
N ILE A 162 7.38 4.78 11.46
CA ILE A 162 7.62 4.04 10.23
C ILE A 162 8.03 5.06 9.17
N LEU A 163 9.26 4.94 8.68
CA LEU A 163 9.77 5.73 7.56
C LEU A 163 9.76 4.82 6.33
N LEU A 164 8.97 5.18 5.34
CA LEU A 164 8.77 4.41 4.13
C LEU A 164 9.27 5.20 2.91
N GLY A 165 10.36 4.71 2.31
CA GLY A 165 10.79 5.19 1.00
C GLY A 165 10.12 4.35 -0.06
N ASP A 166 9.05 4.86 -0.67
CA ASP A 166 8.29 4.14 -1.68
C ASP A 166 9.20 3.72 -2.84
N GLY A 167 9.15 2.45 -3.24
CA GLY A 167 9.98 1.90 -4.30
C GLY A 167 11.48 1.77 -4.01
N MET A 168 11.93 2.05 -2.77
CA MET A 168 13.33 2.17 -2.41
C MET A 168 14.03 0.83 -2.16
N GLY A 169 14.54 0.19 -3.20
CA GLY A 169 15.42 -0.98 -3.08
C GLY A 169 16.84 -0.64 -2.61
N ALA A 170 17.66 -1.68 -2.47
CA ALA A 170 19.06 -1.55 -2.01
C ALA A 170 19.93 -0.68 -2.95
N ALA A 171 19.70 -0.74 -4.25
CA ALA A 171 20.44 0.06 -5.22
C ALA A 171 20.17 1.57 -5.06
N HIS A 172 18.94 1.95 -4.75
CA HIS A 172 18.56 3.34 -4.49
C HIS A 172 19.35 3.91 -3.31
N ARG A 173 19.46 3.17 -2.19
CA ARG A 173 20.30 3.56 -1.03
C ARG A 173 21.78 3.67 -1.41
N THR A 174 22.27 2.74 -2.24
CA THR A 174 23.68 2.74 -2.68
C THR A 174 23.99 3.97 -3.52
N ALA A 175 23.14 4.34 -4.47
CA ALA A 175 23.33 5.53 -5.30
C ALA A 175 23.34 6.81 -4.47
N ALA A 176 22.39 6.96 -3.56
CA ALA A 176 22.33 8.10 -2.64
C ALA A 176 23.58 8.19 -1.75
N ARG A 177 24.07 7.04 -1.24
CA ARG A 177 25.30 7.00 -0.43
C ARG A 177 26.52 7.41 -1.24
N ILE A 178 26.66 6.93 -2.48
CA ILE A 178 27.76 7.33 -3.36
C ILE A 178 27.76 8.83 -3.55
N MET A 179 26.60 9.42 -3.86
CA MET A 179 26.47 10.84 -4.11
C MET A 179 26.72 11.70 -2.87
N ALA A 180 26.05 11.39 -1.77
CA ALA A 180 26.10 12.24 -0.58
C ALA A 180 27.41 12.10 0.21
N ARG A 181 28.05 10.95 0.16
CA ARG A 181 29.18 10.62 1.04
C ARG A 181 30.47 10.39 0.27
N GLY A 182 30.39 9.95 -0.98
CA GLY A 182 31.57 9.59 -1.79
C GLY A 182 32.31 8.38 -1.26
N TYR A 183 33.33 7.98 -1.99
CA TYR A 183 34.16 6.81 -1.69
C TYR A 183 35.65 7.18 -1.75
N ALA A 184 36.45 6.48 -0.96
CA ALA A 184 37.90 6.57 -1.01
C ALA A 184 38.48 5.18 -0.71
N GLN A 185 39.41 4.72 -1.55
CA GLN A 185 40.10 3.43 -1.36
C GLN A 185 39.16 2.24 -1.10
N GLY A 186 38.03 2.17 -1.83
CA GLY A 186 37.04 1.10 -1.74
C GLY A 186 36.07 1.20 -0.55
N LYS A 187 36.09 2.30 0.19
CA LYS A 187 35.17 2.52 1.33
C LYS A 187 34.36 3.78 1.15
N ALA A 188 33.09 3.74 1.58
CA ALA A 188 32.31 4.95 1.76
C ALA A 188 32.98 5.86 2.80
N LYS A 189 33.09 7.15 2.52
CA LYS A 189 33.72 8.12 3.43
C LYS A 189 32.92 8.31 4.71
N SER A 190 31.59 8.18 4.61
CA SER A 190 30.65 8.12 5.74
C SER A 190 29.37 7.40 5.33
N LEU A 191 28.46 7.20 6.27
CA LEU A 191 27.21 6.47 6.09
C LEU A 191 26.02 7.44 5.96
N LEU A 192 24.95 7.00 5.31
CA LEU A 192 23.63 7.64 5.42
C LEU A 192 23.07 7.44 6.84
N ALA A 193 22.11 8.25 7.24
CA ALA A 193 21.44 8.09 8.54
C ALA A 193 20.82 6.70 8.68
N MET A 194 20.17 6.20 7.63
CA MET A 194 19.56 4.87 7.60
C MET A 194 20.56 3.72 7.64
N ASP A 195 21.80 3.94 7.20
CA ASP A 195 22.86 2.92 7.18
C ASP A 195 23.47 2.67 8.57
N THR A 196 23.20 3.54 9.54
CA THR A 196 23.76 3.44 10.90
C THR A 196 22.90 2.59 11.83
N ALA A 197 21.90 1.89 11.30
CA ALA A 197 21.01 1.05 12.08
C ALA A 197 21.76 -0.08 12.79
N PRO A 198 21.52 -0.28 14.09
CA PRO A 198 22.10 -1.39 14.82
C PRO A 198 21.52 -2.75 14.42
N PHE A 199 20.30 -2.75 13.88
CA PHE A 199 19.61 -3.96 13.43
C PHE A 199 19.07 -3.77 12.00
N THR A 200 19.25 -4.81 11.19
CA THR A 200 18.82 -4.81 9.80
C THR A 200 18.18 -6.14 9.42
N GLY A 201 17.21 -6.11 8.53
CA GLY A 201 16.55 -7.28 7.94
C GLY A 201 16.29 -7.08 6.45
N MET A 202 15.75 -8.12 5.85
CA MET A 202 15.24 -8.11 4.48
C MET A 202 13.76 -8.49 4.52
N VAL A 203 12.93 -7.83 3.72
CA VAL A 203 11.48 -8.01 3.71
C VAL A 203 11.02 -8.51 2.36
N MET A 204 10.29 -9.63 2.35
CA MET A 204 9.58 -10.15 1.18
C MET A 204 8.27 -9.36 1.00
N THR A 205 7.99 -8.90 -0.23
CA THR A 205 6.99 -7.85 -0.48
C THR A 205 5.69 -8.29 -1.16
N ALA A 206 5.50 -9.57 -1.48
CA ALA A 206 4.32 -10.06 -2.20
C ALA A 206 2.99 -9.61 -1.58
N SER A 207 2.00 -9.33 -2.43
CA SER A 207 0.59 -9.15 -2.05
C SER A 207 -0.17 -10.49 -2.06
N LEU A 208 -1.50 -10.47 -1.81
CA LEU A 208 -2.31 -11.70 -1.80
C LEU A 208 -2.46 -12.34 -3.19
N ASN A 209 -2.54 -11.54 -4.22
CA ASN A 209 -2.80 -11.98 -5.60
C ASN A 209 -1.61 -11.81 -6.55
N SER A 210 -0.46 -11.30 -6.07
CA SER A 210 0.69 -11.05 -6.92
C SER A 210 2.01 -11.18 -6.15
N ILE A 211 3.05 -11.71 -6.81
CA ILE A 211 4.42 -11.69 -6.29
C ILE A 211 5.02 -10.28 -6.33
N VAL A 212 4.49 -9.40 -7.17
CA VAL A 212 4.85 -7.99 -7.26
C VAL A 212 3.71 -7.17 -6.66
N THR A 213 3.92 -6.58 -5.51
CA THR A 213 2.93 -5.73 -4.85
C THR A 213 2.81 -4.36 -5.51
N ASP A 214 1.67 -3.69 -5.33
CA ASP A 214 1.59 -2.23 -5.41
C ASP A 214 1.66 -1.63 -4.00
N SER A 215 1.70 -0.30 -3.90
CA SER A 215 1.90 0.40 -2.62
C SER A 215 0.71 0.26 -1.66
N ALA A 216 -0.51 -0.08 -2.14
CA ALA A 216 -1.69 -0.22 -1.29
C ALA A 216 -1.52 -1.41 -0.30
N PRO A 217 -1.44 -2.69 -0.73
CA PRO A 217 -1.10 -3.77 0.17
C PRO A 217 0.35 -3.69 0.66
N GLY A 218 1.26 -3.05 -0.10
CA GLY A 218 2.64 -2.84 0.32
C GLY A 218 2.75 -2.18 1.69
N MET A 219 2.01 -1.08 1.92
CA MET A 219 1.94 -0.43 3.23
C MET A 219 0.92 -1.10 4.17
N ALA A 220 -0.27 -1.48 3.67
CA ALA A 220 -1.32 -2.06 4.52
C ALA A 220 -0.83 -3.29 5.29
N ASN A 221 -0.04 -4.16 4.65
CA ASN A 221 0.51 -5.37 5.28
C ASN A 221 1.37 -5.05 6.50
N TYR A 222 2.12 -3.93 6.48
CA TYR A 222 2.95 -3.47 7.61
C TYR A 222 2.13 -3.01 8.80
N VAL A 223 0.91 -2.55 8.58
CA VAL A 223 0.09 -1.91 9.62
C VAL A 223 -1.23 -2.61 9.92
N ASN A 224 -1.51 -3.78 9.29
CA ASN A 224 -2.64 -4.63 9.66
C ASN A 224 -2.28 -6.13 9.79
N GLY A 225 -1.07 -6.54 9.35
CA GLY A 225 -0.58 -7.91 9.48
C GLY A 225 -1.16 -8.93 8.50
N ASN A 226 -1.89 -8.49 7.48
CA ASN A 226 -2.55 -9.40 6.55
C ASN A 226 -2.35 -8.97 5.10
N LYS A 227 -2.30 -9.97 4.21
CA LYS A 227 -2.22 -9.76 2.78
C LYS A 227 -3.57 -9.30 2.21
N ALA A 228 -3.52 -8.30 1.34
CA ALA A 228 -4.64 -7.87 0.50
C ALA A 228 -4.26 -8.00 -0.99
N ASN A 229 -5.24 -7.92 -1.89
CA ASN A 229 -4.95 -7.84 -3.32
C ASN A 229 -4.31 -6.50 -3.66
N ASN A 230 -3.57 -6.44 -4.75
CA ASN A 230 -3.15 -5.16 -5.33
C ASN A 230 -4.35 -4.21 -5.44
N ASN A 231 -4.13 -2.91 -5.21
CA ASN A 231 -5.16 -1.86 -5.20
C ASN A 231 -6.05 -1.79 -3.94
N GLN A 232 -5.87 -2.67 -2.94
CA GLN A 232 -6.72 -2.76 -1.74
C GLN A 232 -6.01 -2.23 -0.50
N GLU A 233 -6.72 -1.46 0.31
CA GLU A 233 -6.27 -0.81 1.53
C GLU A 233 -7.11 -1.26 2.73
N GLY A 234 -6.51 -1.97 3.68
CA GLY A 234 -7.16 -2.37 4.94
C GLY A 234 -8.35 -3.31 4.83
N VAL A 235 -8.50 -4.00 3.71
CA VAL A 235 -9.62 -4.90 3.45
C VAL A 235 -9.16 -6.22 2.86
N PHE A 236 -9.95 -7.27 3.08
CA PHE A 236 -9.87 -8.49 2.29
C PHE A 236 -10.74 -8.39 1.03
N PRO A 237 -10.39 -9.11 -0.05
CA PRO A 237 -11.23 -9.15 -1.25
C PRO A 237 -12.57 -9.83 -0.98
N ASP A 238 -13.65 -9.36 -1.63
CA ASP A 238 -14.96 -9.99 -1.62
C ASP A 238 -15.59 -10.10 -3.02
N ASP A 239 -16.88 -10.42 -3.09
CA ASP A 239 -17.64 -10.57 -4.33
C ASP A 239 -18.77 -9.54 -4.44
N THR A 240 -18.56 -8.34 -3.91
CA THR A 240 -19.39 -7.16 -4.15
C THR A 240 -18.70 -6.21 -5.14
N THR A 241 -19.44 -5.25 -5.67
CA THR A 241 -18.91 -4.21 -6.58
C THR A 241 -18.69 -2.88 -5.89
N ASP A 242 -19.11 -2.75 -4.64
CA ASP A 242 -18.88 -1.56 -3.83
C ASP A 242 -17.46 -1.61 -3.27
N ALA A 243 -16.69 -0.57 -3.49
CA ALA A 243 -15.30 -0.52 -3.08
C ALA A 243 -15.11 -0.25 -1.57
N PHE A 244 -16.16 0.15 -0.88
CA PHE A 244 -16.09 0.51 0.54
C PHE A 244 -16.84 -0.48 1.46
N ASP A 245 -17.37 -1.58 0.94
CA ASP A 245 -18.11 -2.57 1.73
C ASP A 245 -17.36 -3.88 1.99
N ASN A 246 -16.14 -3.98 1.49
CA ASN A 246 -15.26 -5.14 1.67
C ASN A 246 -15.00 -5.47 3.15
N PRO A 247 -14.61 -6.71 3.47
CA PRO A 247 -14.27 -7.10 4.84
C PRO A 247 -13.07 -6.31 5.37
N HIS A 248 -13.27 -5.55 6.43
CA HIS A 248 -12.25 -4.72 7.07
C HIS A 248 -11.26 -5.52 7.90
N ILE A 249 -10.03 -5.02 8.01
CA ILE A 249 -8.97 -5.47 8.89
C ILE A 249 -8.52 -4.27 9.71
N GLU A 250 -8.63 -4.32 11.03
CA GLU A 250 -8.25 -3.22 11.92
C GLU A 250 -6.78 -2.87 11.75
N TYR A 251 -6.49 -1.61 11.45
CA TYR A 251 -5.14 -1.08 11.36
C TYR A 251 -4.46 -0.95 12.73
N LEU A 252 -3.13 -0.90 12.73
CA LEU A 252 -2.32 -0.62 13.91
C LEU A 252 -2.74 0.69 14.60
N SER A 253 -3.05 1.72 13.81
CA SER A 253 -3.56 3.01 14.29
C SER A 253 -4.86 2.85 15.07
N GLU A 254 -5.85 2.17 14.50
CA GLU A 254 -7.15 1.93 15.11
C GLU A 254 -7.03 1.05 16.38
N TYR A 255 -6.27 -0.06 16.27
CA TYR A 255 -6.03 -0.98 17.38
C TYR A 255 -5.36 -0.27 18.57
N LEU A 256 -4.29 0.49 18.32
CA LEU A 256 -3.55 1.18 19.37
C LEU A 256 -4.27 2.44 19.88
N HIS A 257 -5.06 3.11 19.03
CA HIS A 257 -5.92 4.20 19.51
C HIS A 257 -7.00 3.66 20.45
N ARG A 258 -7.69 2.60 20.03
CA ARG A 258 -8.75 1.96 20.84
C ARG A 258 -8.24 1.37 22.15
N THR A 259 -7.07 0.73 22.15
CA THR A 259 -6.55 0.00 23.32
C THR A 259 -5.62 0.83 24.20
N GLN A 260 -4.90 1.79 23.64
CA GLN A 260 -3.85 2.56 24.32
C GLN A 260 -3.97 4.08 24.15
N ARG A 261 -4.96 4.60 23.40
CA ARG A 261 -5.19 6.03 23.15
C ARG A 261 -4.01 6.71 22.42
N LYS A 262 -3.27 5.98 21.59
CA LYS A 262 -2.20 6.57 20.79
C LYS A 262 -2.78 7.45 19.71
N SER A 263 -2.02 8.46 19.30
CA SER A 263 -2.34 9.32 18.15
C SER A 263 -1.75 8.74 16.88
N LEU A 264 -2.34 9.14 15.73
CA LEU A 264 -1.83 8.84 14.39
C LEU A 264 -1.30 10.11 13.74
N GLY A 265 -0.12 10.00 13.11
CA GLY A 265 0.44 11.00 12.20
C GLY A 265 0.77 10.39 10.85
N ILE A 266 0.32 11.05 9.78
CA ILE A 266 0.59 10.66 8.39
C ILE A 266 1.21 11.85 7.67
N VAL A 267 2.40 11.65 7.11
CA VAL A 267 3.14 12.68 6.37
C VAL A 267 3.72 12.06 5.11
N THR A 268 3.48 12.67 3.97
CA THR A 268 3.91 12.17 2.67
C THR A 268 4.37 13.30 1.75
N THR A 269 5.22 12.99 0.78
CA THR A 269 5.49 13.86 -0.37
C THR A 269 4.51 13.62 -1.54
N ALA A 270 3.64 12.61 -1.44
CA ALA A 270 2.57 12.35 -2.40
C ALA A 270 1.33 13.22 -2.17
N ASP A 271 0.35 13.01 -3.02
CA ASP A 271 -1.06 13.31 -2.77
C ASP A 271 -1.57 12.46 -1.60
N ILE A 272 -2.15 13.08 -0.59
CA ILE A 272 -2.60 12.39 0.64
C ILE A 272 -3.59 11.25 0.37
N PHE A 273 -4.35 11.29 -0.74
CA PHE A 273 -5.25 10.20 -1.08
C PHE A 273 -4.53 8.96 -1.63
N ASP A 274 -3.25 9.09 -1.99
CA ASP A 274 -2.47 7.98 -2.56
C ASP A 274 -2.39 6.79 -1.59
N ALA A 275 -2.06 5.64 -2.12
CA ALA A 275 -2.20 4.36 -1.45
C ALA A 275 -1.42 4.24 -0.14
N THR A 276 -0.14 4.63 -0.13
CA THR A 276 0.72 4.49 1.05
C THR A 276 0.22 5.29 2.25
N PRO A 277 -0.13 6.60 2.13
CA PRO A 277 -0.75 7.31 3.24
C PRO A 277 -2.12 6.74 3.61
N ALA A 278 -2.97 6.40 2.63
CA ALA A 278 -4.33 5.91 2.86
C ALA A 278 -4.35 4.57 3.63
N ALA A 279 -3.42 3.68 3.34
CA ALA A 279 -3.29 2.37 3.99
C ALA A 279 -2.91 2.42 5.48
N ASN A 280 -2.98 3.58 6.13
CA ASN A 280 -2.82 3.74 7.58
C ASN A 280 -4.14 4.07 8.31
N ALA A 281 -5.21 4.37 7.56
CA ALA A 281 -6.43 4.92 8.15
C ALA A 281 -7.70 4.71 7.32
N VAL A 282 -7.63 4.15 6.11
CA VAL A 282 -8.74 4.10 5.15
C VAL A 282 -8.99 2.65 4.72
N HIS A 283 -10.27 2.28 4.60
CA HIS A 283 -10.69 0.96 4.17
C HIS A 283 -11.38 1.05 2.80
N THR A 284 -10.70 0.54 1.77
CA THR A 284 -11.25 0.49 0.41
C THR A 284 -10.60 -0.61 -0.42
N SER A 285 -11.36 -1.19 -1.35
CA SER A 285 -10.79 -2.10 -2.35
C SER A 285 -10.28 -1.38 -3.60
N ASN A 286 -10.33 -0.04 -3.63
CA ASN A 286 -9.91 0.75 -4.80
C ASN A 286 -9.21 2.06 -4.38
N ARG A 287 -7.88 2.06 -4.40
CA ARG A 287 -7.01 3.21 -4.09
C ARG A 287 -7.24 4.46 -4.95
N GLY A 288 -8.01 4.36 -6.04
CA GLY A 288 -8.32 5.48 -6.93
C GLY A 288 -9.52 6.35 -6.52
N LEU A 289 -10.17 6.08 -5.39
CA LEU A 289 -11.41 6.73 -4.99
C LEU A 289 -11.18 7.94 -4.06
N GLY A 290 -10.52 8.97 -4.59
CA GLY A 290 -9.96 10.09 -3.81
C GLY A 290 -10.95 10.86 -2.95
N SER A 291 -12.23 11.04 -3.35
CA SER A 291 -13.22 11.72 -2.48
C SER A 291 -13.48 10.93 -1.21
N GLY A 292 -13.83 9.65 -1.35
CA GLY A 292 -14.15 8.79 -0.21
C GLY A 292 -12.95 8.51 0.68
N ILE A 293 -11.75 8.36 0.10
CA ILE A 293 -10.50 8.19 0.86
C ILE A 293 -10.25 9.42 1.75
N VAL A 294 -10.34 10.62 1.18
CA VAL A 294 -10.09 11.85 1.93
C VAL A 294 -11.15 12.08 3.00
N ASP A 295 -12.40 11.73 2.72
CA ASP A 295 -13.49 11.86 3.70
C ASP A 295 -13.31 10.90 4.88
N GLN A 296 -12.90 9.65 4.65
CA GLN A 296 -12.66 8.69 5.74
C GLN A 296 -11.59 9.17 6.73
N TYR A 297 -10.52 9.86 6.29
CA TYR A 297 -9.53 10.43 7.21
C TYR A 297 -10.17 11.31 8.28
N LEU A 298 -11.13 12.13 7.88
CA LEU A 298 -11.82 13.03 8.81
C LEU A 298 -12.95 12.33 9.55
N ASP A 299 -13.78 11.59 8.84
CA ASP A 299 -14.99 10.99 9.37
C ASP A 299 -14.67 9.92 10.42
N ASP A 300 -13.65 9.09 10.17
CA ASP A 300 -13.22 8.01 11.06
C ASP A 300 -11.99 8.36 11.93
N ARG A 301 -11.63 9.65 12.02
CA ARG A 301 -10.52 10.10 12.89
C ARG A 301 -10.65 9.68 14.36
N HIS A 302 -11.86 9.44 14.81
CA HIS A 302 -12.15 8.98 16.18
C HIS A 302 -11.79 7.48 16.37
N LEU A 303 -11.69 6.72 15.31
CA LEU A 303 -11.23 5.33 15.31
C LEU A 303 -9.71 5.25 15.24
N THR A 304 -9.09 6.08 14.39
CA THR A 304 -7.66 6.04 14.09
C THR A 304 -6.79 6.88 15.03
N GLY A 305 -7.39 7.87 15.71
CA GLY A 305 -6.64 8.84 16.51
C GLY A 305 -5.86 9.86 15.67
N LEU A 306 -6.28 10.12 14.43
CA LEU A 306 -5.60 11.03 13.50
C LEU A 306 -5.43 12.42 14.12
N SER A 307 -4.18 12.87 14.21
CA SER A 307 -3.79 14.16 14.79
C SER A 307 -2.92 14.98 13.85
N VAL A 308 -2.20 14.34 12.91
CA VAL A 308 -1.39 15.00 11.89
C VAL A 308 -1.65 14.36 10.54
N LEU A 309 -1.96 15.19 9.55
CA LEU A 309 -2.11 14.79 8.15
C LEU A 309 -1.46 15.85 7.27
N MET A 310 -0.34 15.50 6.60
CA MET A 310 0.42 16.45 5.79
C MET A 310 0.90 15.83 4.49
N GLY A 311 0.81 16.61 3.39
CA GLY A 311 1.27 16.22 2.07
C GLY A 311 0.75 17.13 0.95
N GLY A 312 0.63 16.58 -0.24
CA GLY A 312 -0.08 17.18 -1.37
C GLY A 312 -1.58 16.86 -1.37
N GLY A 313 -2.23 17.03 -2.54
CA GLY A 313 -3.61 16.56 -2.73
C GLY A 313 -4.72 17.52 -2.39
N ARG A 314 -4.42 18.82 -2.28
CA ARG A 314 -5.43 19.85 -1.96
C ARG A 314 -6.68 19.78 -2.84
N LYS A 315 -6.57 19.30 -4.07
CA LYS A 315 -7.68 19.12 -5.02
C LYS A 315 -8.85 18.27 -4.49
N TRP A 316 -8.58 17.34 -3.58
CA TRP A 316 -9.59 16.45 -3.00
C TRP A 316 -10.30 17.06 -1.78
N PHE A 317 -9.75 18.13 -1.22
CA PHE A 317 -10.30 18.84 -0.06
C PHE A 317 -11.19 20.03 -0.42
N LEU A 318 -11.15 20.46 -1.69
CA LEU A 318 -11.90 21.62 -2.17
C LEU A 318 -13.32 21.20 -2.59
N PRO A 319 -14.35 22.02 -2.31
CA PRO A 319 -15.72 21.72 -2.69
C PRO A 319 -15.92 21.70 -4.20
N ASN A 320 -16.66 20.74 -4.72
CA ASN A 320 -17.08 20.65 -6.12
C ASN A 320 -18.61 20.77 -6.22
N ALA A 321 -19.12 21.98 -6.36
CA ALA A 321 -20.56 22.24 -6.41
C ALA A 321 -21.25 21.67 -7.66
N SER A 322 -20.52 21.41 -8.74
CA SER A 322 -21.08 20.98 -10.03
C SER A 322 -20.95 19.48 -10.32
N ASN A 323 -20.26 18.70 -9.48
CA ASN A 323 -19.87 17.32 -9.79
C ASN A 323 -18.98 17.17 -11.04
N SER A 324 -18.57 18.24 -11.68
CA SER A 324 -17.69 18.21 -12.83
C SER A 324 -16.26 18.23 -12.37
N ILE A 325 -15.48 17.29 -12.87
CA ILE A 325 -14.03 17.36 -12.72
C ILE A 325 -13.58 18.58 -13.48
N SER A 326 -13.02 19.58 -12.75
CA SER A 326 -12.36 20.68 -13.41
C SER A 326 -11.00 20.18 -13.91
N PRO A 327 -10.74 20.10 -15.20
CA PRO A 327 -9.44 19.65 -15.71
C PRO A 327 -8.33 20.65 -15.39
N GLN A 328 -8.64 21.86 -14.99
CA GLN A 328 -7.75 22.98 -14.66
C GLN A 328 -8.59 24.10 -14.00
N PRO A 329 -8.15 24.83 -13.10
CA PRO A 329 -6.85 25.33 -12.70
C PRO A 329 -6.40 24.74 -11.34
N VAL A 330 -5.22 25.10 -10.88
CA VAL A 330 -4.60 24.71 -9.59
C VAL A 330 -5.47 24.87 -8.33
N ASN A 331 -6.63 25.49 -8.44
CA ASN A 331 -7.64 25.64 -7.38
C ASN A 331 -8.93 24.88 -7.68
N GLY A 332 -8.97 24.04 -8.72
CA GLY A 332 -10.14 23.24 -9.06
C GLY A 332 -10.31 22.03 -8.14
N SER A 333 -11.56 21.66 -7.85
CA SER A 333 -11.86 20.42 -7.11
C SER A 333 -11.81 19.20 -8.02
N GLN A 334 -11.31 18.08 -7.50
CA GLN A 334 -11.39 16.75 -8.12
C GLN A 334 -12.44 15.86 -7.45
N ARG A 335 -13.14 16.36 -6.45
CA ARG A 335 -14.22 15.62 -5.75
C ARG A 335 -15.36 15.29 -6.71
N ARG A 336 -15.91 14.07 -6.59
CA ARG A 336 -17.02 13.59 -7.40
C ARG A 336 -17.78 12.47 -6.71
N LYS A 337 -19.10 12.36 -6.96
CA LYS A 337 -19.94 11.29 -6.38
C LYS A 337 -19.47 9.88 -6.73
N SER A 338 -18.86 9.67 -7.89
CA SER A 338 -18.41 8.35 -8.34
C SER A 338 -17.16 7.84 -7.60
N SER A 339 -16.51 8.68 -6.81
CA SER A 339 -15.37 8.29 -5.96
C SER A 339 -15.63 8.58 -4.47
N ASP A 340 -16.87 8.87 -4.12
CA ASP A 340 -17.35 9.10 -2.76
C ASP A 340 -17.99 7.82 -2.19
N TYR A 341 -18.31 7.79 -0.91
CA TYR A 341 -18.77 6.57 -0.25
C TYR A 341 -20.00 6.76 0.63
N VAL A 342 -20.77 5.68 0.75
CA VAL A 342 -21.80 5.52 1.79
C VAL A 342 -21.70 4.09 2.30
N LEU A 343 -21.35 3.90 3.56
CA LEU A 343 -21.20 2.58 4.14
C LEU A 343 -22.54 1.88 4.37
N PRO A 344 -22.61 0.57 4.14
CA PRO A 344 -23.71 -0.26 4.61
C PRO A 344 -23.88 -0.19 6.14
N SER A 345 -25.13 -0.28 6.59
CA SER A 345 -25.47 -0.14 8.01
C SER A 345 -24.81 -1.18 8.93
N ASP A 346 -24.47 -2.36 8.42
CA ASP A 346 -23.77 -3.41 9.16
C ASP A 346 -22.30 -3.03 9.46
N ILE A 347 -21.62 -2.35 8.53
CA ILE A 347 -20.28 -1.82 8.75
C ILE A 347 -20.32 -0.70 9.79
N VAL A 348 -21.22 0.26 9.59
CA VAL A 348 -21.41 1.37 10.56
C VAL A 348 -21.66 0.85 11.97
N ALA A 349 -22.55 -0.12 12.11
CA ALA A 349 -22.90 -0.69 13.42
C ALA A 349 -21.78 -1.56 14.02
N GLY A 350 -21.07 -2.33 13.20
CA GLY A 350 -20.02 -3.25 13.67
C GLY A 350 -18.72 -2.54 14.02
N TRP A 351 -18.29 -1.62 13.18
CA TRP A 351 -17.01 -0.90 13.34
C TRP A 351 -17.14 0.40 14.12
N GLY A 352 -18.34 0.99 14.16
CA GLY A 352 -18.55 2.33 14.70
C GLY A 352 -18.06 3.42 13.75
N ALA A 353 -17.89 3.07 12.47
CA ALA A 353 -17.47 3.97 11.42
C ALA A 353 -18.56 5.00 11.08
N ALA A 354 -18.17 6.13 10.52
CA ALA A 354 -19.11 7.11 10.01
C ALA A 354 -19.84 6.55 8.78
N PRO A 355 -21.12 6.89 8.58
CA PRO A 355 -21.88 6.33 7.45
C PRO A 355 -21.43 6.85 6.08
N GLY A 356 -20.67 7.95 6.01
CA GLY A 356 -20.33 8.63 4.78
C GLY A 356 -21.52 9.36 4.15
N ALA A 357 -21.26 10.06 3.04
CA ALA A 357 -22.27 10.75 2.24
C ALA A 357 -21.73 10.99 0.82
N LEU A 358 -22.61 11.04 -0.18
CA LEU A 358 -22.23 11.43 -1.55
C LEU A 358 -22.30 12.96 -1.68
N ASP A 359 -21.29 13.65 -1.18
CA ASP A 359 -21.29 15.11 -1.00
C ASP A 359 -20.07 15.83 -1.65
N PRO A 360 -19.90 15.77 -2.97
CA PRO A 360 -18.75 16.39 -3.64
C PRO A 360 -18.63 17.90 -3.42
N ALA A 361 -19.67 18.56 -2.91
CA ALA A 361 -19.67 19.97 -2.56
C ALA A 361 -19.11 20.25 -1.15
N ARG A 362 -18.68 19.22 -0.42
CA ARG A 362 -18.11 19.33 0.92
C ARG A 362 -16.79 20.11 0.89
N ASP A 363 -16.63 21.07 1.80
CA ASP A 363 -15.36 21.76 2.08
C ASP A 363 -14.63 21.01 3.20
N VAL A 364 -13.79 20.06 2.82
CA VAL A 364 -13.11 19.20 3.78
C VAL A 364 -12.06 19.97 4.59
N ILE A 365 -11.46 21.05 4.04
CA ILE A 365 -10.54 21.91 4.80
C ILE A 365 -11.31 22.57 5.96
N ALA A 366 -12.47 23.16 5.66
CA ALA A 366 -13.31 23.80 6.69
C ALA A 366 -13.75 22.78 7.74
N ASP A 367 -14.09 21.56 7.35
CA ASP A 367 -14.50 20.49 8.27
C ASP A 367 -13.35 20.02 9.17
N PHE A 368 -12.11 19.89 8.64
CA PHE A 368 -10.93 19.63 9.46
C PHE A 368 -10.69 20.74 10.48
N GLN A 369 -10.81 22.00 10.06
CA GLN A 369 -10.69 23.15 10.98
C GLN A 369 -11.77 23.11 12.06
N ALA A 370 -13.02 22.82 11.71
CA ALA A 370 -14.12 22.64 12.66
C ALA A 370 -13.87 21.46 13.62
N ALA A 371 -13.15 20.43 13.18
CA ALA A 371 -12.72 19.30 14.01
C ALA A 371 -11.47 19.60 14.88
N GLY A 372 -10.98 20.84 14.87
CA GLY A 372 -9.90 21.33 15.71
C GLY A 372 -8.51 21.19 15.10
N PHE A 373 -8.38 20.94 13.79
CA PHE A 373 -7.10 20.97 13.11
C PHE A 373 -6.70 22.39 12.74
N THR A 374 -5.45 22.75 13.01
CA THR A 374 -4.83 23.94 12.45
C THR A 374 -4.42 23.65 11.01
N TYR A 375 -4.76 24.52 10.07
CA TYR A 375 -4.46 24.34 8.65
C TYR A 375 -3.23 25.14 8.24
N ALA A 376 -2.26 24.48 7.60
CA ALA A 376 -1.07 25.08 7.00
C ALA A 376 -1.10 24.87 5.47
N PRO A 377 -1.30 25.92 4.66
CA PRO A 377 -1.37 25.81 3.20
C PRO A 377 0.01 25.81 2.50
N ASP A 378 1.07 26.20 3.20
CA ASP A 378 2.42 26.36 2.68
C ASP A 378 3.48 26.23 3.79
N ASN A 379 4.77 26.25 3.44
CA ASN A 379 5.84 26.10 4.42
C ASN A 379 5.92 27.28 5.39
N SER A 380 5.72 28.50 4.94
CA SER A 380 5.73 29.69 5.80
C SER A 380 4.67 29.58 6.92
N ALA A 381 3.48 29.11 6.56
CA ALA A 381 2.43 28.82 7.52
C ALA A 381 2.84 27.66 8.45
N LEU A 382 3.39 26.56 7.91
CA LEU A 382 3.85 25.41 8.69
C LEU A 382 4.88 25.82 9.75
N GLN A 383 5.81 26.68 9.42
CA GLN A 383 6.82 27.14 10.36
C GLN A 383 6.22 28.07 11.44
N SER A 384 5.18 28.83 11.10
CA SER A 384 4.59 29.85 11.99
C SER A 384 3.49 29.33 12.93
N VAL A 385 2.87 28.18 12.64
CA VAL A 385 1.71 27.66 13.43
C VAL A 385 2.05 27.23 14.87
N GLY A 386 3.31 27.25 15.27
CA GLY A 386 3.74 26.75 16.57
C GLY A 386 3.54 25.23 16.69
N THR A 387 3.01 24.77 17.84
CA THR A 387 2.73 23.36 18.11
C THR A 387 1.24 23.18 18.46
N PRO A 388 0.34 23.10 17.47
CA PRO A 388 -1.08 22.90 17.70
C PRO A 388 -1.38 21.49 18.24
N ASP A 389 -2.62 21.22 18.63
CA ASP A 389 -3.05 19.88 19.07
C ASP A 389 -3.27 18.94 17.90
N LYS A 390 -3.69 19.47 16.76
CA LYS A 390 -3.90 18.75 15.51
C LYS A 390 -3.49 19.62 14.34
N LEU A 391 -2.92 19.01 13.30
CA LEU A 391 -2.35 19.72 12.16
C LEU A 391 -2.76 19.08 10.84
N LEU A 392 -3.29 19.90 9.93
CA LEU A 392 -3.51 19.60 8.52
C LEU A 392 -2.57 20.46 7.68
N GLY A 393 -1.76 19.84 6.82
CA GLY A 393 -0.90 20.54 5.87
C GLY A 393 -1.16 20.08 4.44
N LEU A 394 -1.53 21.00 3.53
CA LEU A 394 -1.78 20.68 2.12
C LEU A 394 -0.94 21.61 1.24
N PHE A 395 0.25 21.14 0.87
CA PHE A 395 1.32 21.97 0.32
C PHE A 395 1.39 21.98 -1.22
N ALA A 396 0.59 21.13 -1.87
CA ALA A 396 0.52 21.04 -3.33
C ALA A 396 -0.90 20.70 -3.80
N TYR A 397 -1.17 20.99 -5.08
CA TYR A 397 -2.45 20.63 -5.69
C TYR A 397 -2.63 19.11 -5.79
N SER A 398 -1.59 18.40 -6.25
CA SER A 398 -1.48 16.94 -6.31
C SER A 398 -0.25 16.48 -5.52
N ASN A 399 0.63 15.64 -6.08
CA ASN A 399 1.89 15.33 -5.42
C ASN A 399 2.72 16.59 -5.17
N MET A 400 3.52 16.59 -4.13
CA MET A 400 4.46 17.68 -3.88
C MET A 400 5.57 17.68 -4.93
N ASN A 401 6.21 18.84 -5.12
CA ASN A 401 7.38 18.92 -5.98
C ASN A 401 8.49 18.04 -5.42
N VAL A 402 9.24 17.43 -6.33
CA VAL A 402 10.39 16.60 -5.98
C VAL A 402 11.53 17.41 -5.36
N ALA A 403 12.36 16.75 -4.56
CA ALA A 403 13.48 17.39 -3.87
C ALA A 403 14.39 18.17 -4.81
N PHE A 404 14.70 17.63 -5.98
CA PHE A 404 15.48 18.30 -7.03
C PHE A 404 14.97 19.70 -7.34
N ASP A 405 13.66 19.85 -7.52
CA ASP A 405 13.04 21.11 -7.93
C ASP A 405 12.87 22.06 -6.74
N LYS A 406 12.50 21.54 -5.57
CA LYS A 406 12.45 22.34 -4.33
C LYS A 406 13.81 22.95 -4.01
N ILE A 407 14.87 22.15 -4.05
CA ILE A 407 16.26 22.59 -3.81
C ILE A 407 16.68 23.65 -4.84
N GLY A 408 16.42 23.40 -6.13
CA GLY A 408 16.77 24.31 -7.22
C GLY A 408 16.13 25.70 -7.04
N LYS A 409 14.85 25.76 -6.68
CA LYS A 409 14.15 27.02 -6.40
C LYS A 409 14.70 27.74 -5.16
N ARG A 410 14.99 27.01 -4.08
CA ARG A 410 15.60 27.59 -2.87
C ARG A 410 16.99 28.17 -3.12
N ARG A 411 17.71 27.64 -4.11
CA ARG A 411 19.00 28.16 -4.57
C ARG A 411 18.87 29.23 -5.65
N GLY A 412 17.65 29.47 -6.17
CA GLY A 412 17.40 30.39 -7.26
C GLY A 412 17.80 29.87 -8.64
N HIS A 413 18.01 28.59 -8.80
CA HIS A 413 18.52 27.97 -10.03
C HIS A 413 17.48 27.13 -10.82
N SER A 414 16.42 26.69 -10.19
CA SER A 414 15.43 25.87 -10.91
C SER A 414 14.44 26.73 -11.68
N SER A 415 14.44 26.56 -12.98
CA SER A 415 13.40 27.05 -13.88
C SER A 415 12.63 25.91 -14.54
N ILE A 416 12.91 24.66 -14.14
CA ILE A 416 12.54 23.46 -14.89
C ILE A 416 11.14 22.99 -14.52
N VAL A 417 10.68 23.22 -13.28
CA VAL A 417 9.39 22.77 -12.81
C VAL A 417 8.46 23.93 -12.55
N ASP A 418 7.27 23.82 -13.11
CA ASP A 418 6.13 24.63 -12.69
C ASP A 418 5.74 24.18 -11.26
N ASP A 419 5.66 25.11 -10.34
CA ASP A 419 5.21 24.86 -8.98
C ASP A 419 3.68 24.75 -8.88
N TYR A 420 3.00 24.84 -10.01
CA TYR A 420 1.55 24.75 -10.10
C TYR A 420 0.81 25.68 -9.12
N GLY A 421 1.40 26.85 -8.83
CA GLY A 421 0.86 27.81 -7.89
C GLY A 421 1.20 27.53 -6.41
N PHE A 422 2.10 26.60 -6.13
CA PHE A 422 2.56 26.23 -4.79
C PHE A 422 4.09 26.39 -4.66
N PRO A 423 4.61 27.62 -4.69
CA PRO A 423 6.05 27.88 -4.71
C PRO A 423 6.74 27.64 -3.36
N ASP A 424 5.98 27.64 -2.26
CA ASP A 424 6.49 27.56 -0.89
C ASP A 424 6.11 26.20 -0.26
N GLN A 425 6.78 25.14 -0.72
CA GLN A 425 6.57 23.79 -0.21
C GLN A 425 7.66 23.41 0.80
N PRO A 426 7.29 22.74 1.93
CA PRO A 426 8.27 22.21 2.87
C PRO A 426 9.03 21.03 2.28
N MET A 427 10.19 20.74 2.84
CA MET A 427 10.87 19.46 2.68
C MET A 427 10.26 18.42 3.63
N LEU A 428 10.45 17.12 3.33
CA LEU A 428 9.91 16.03 4.15
C LEU A 428 10.46 16.07 5.58
N ASP A 429 11.73 16.39 5.75
CA ASP A 429 12.35 16.54 7.08
C ASP A 429 11.73 17.69 7.89
N GLU A 430 11.39 18.81 7.26
CA GLU A 430 10.69 19.93 7.90
C GLU A 430 9.25 19.55 8.34
N MET A 431 8.54 18.79 7.49
CA MET A 431 7.23 18.25 7.84
C MET A 431 7.31 17.26 9.01
N ALA A 432 8.28 16.34 8.96
CA ALA A 432 8.46 15.33 10.00
C ALA A 432 8.82 15.95 11.36
N GLU A 433 9.69 16.96 11.39
CA GLU A 433 10.00 17.69 12.62
C GLU A 433 8.74 18.31 13.25
N LYS A 434 7.94 19.00 12.43
CA LYS A 434 6.68 19.59 12.89
C LYS A 434 5.67 18.54 13.36
N ALA A 435 5.55 17.43 12.63
CA ALA A 435 4.66 16.33 13.00
C ALA A 435 5.03 15.73 14.35
N LEU A 436 6.31 15.46 14.59
CA LEU A 436 6.79 14.91 15.86
C LEU A 436 6.53 15.85 17.02
N GLN A 437 6.71 17.18 16.84
CA GLN A 437 6.36 18.18 17.87
C GLN A 437 4.88 18.13 18.25
N VAL A 438 3.98 17.95 17.28
CA VAL A 438 2.54 17.85 17.53
C VAL A 438 2.17 16.54 18.21
N LEU A 439 2.70 15.42 17.70
CA LEU A 439 2.39 14.07 18.18
C LEU A 439 2.92 13.80 19.59
N ASP A 440 4.07 14.38 19.96
CA ASP A 440 4.68 14.23 21.29
C ASP A 440 3.82 14.81 22.43
N LYS A 441 2.87 15.67 22.12
CA LYS A 441 1.89 16.19 23.10
C LYS A 441 1.00 15.09 23.67
N ASN A 442 0.83 13.96 22.97
CA ASN A 442 0.04 12.85 23.49
C ASN A 442 0.84 12.05 24.53
N PRO A 443 0.45 12.06 25.82
CA PRO A 443 1.17 11.32 26.86
C PRO A 443 1.16 9.79 26.65
N HIS A 444 0.22 9.27 25.86
CA HIS A 444 0.11 7.86 25.52
C HIS A 444 1.00 7.45 24.33
N GLY A 445 1.63 8.42 23.66
CA GLY A 445 2.45 8.19 22.48
C GLY A 445 1.66 8.13 21.19
N PHE A 446 2.33 7.70 20.13
CA PHE A 446 1.78 7.78 18.77
C PHE A 446 2.30 6.66 17.86
N VAL A 447 1.63 6.51 16.73
CA VAL A 447 2.12 5.86 15.52
C VAL A 447 2.28 6.95 14.47
N ALA A 448 3.44 7.05 13.83
CA ALA A 448 3.69 8.00 12.75
C ALA A 448 4.24 7.28 11.52
N MET A 449 3.73 7.64 10.34
CA MET A 449 4.27 7.23 9.05
C MET A 449 4.80 8.46 8.32
N PHE A 450 6.07 8.41 7.90
CA PHE A 450 6.73 9.42 7.06
C PHE A 450 7.13 8.79 5.74
N GLU A 451 6.63 9.30 4.64
CA GLU A 451 6.81 8.71 3.33
C GLU A 451 7.59 9.63 2.39
N GLY A 452 8.67 9.07 1.81
CA GLY A 452 9.34 9.60 0.64
C GLY A 452 8.75 8.98 -0.63
N ALA A 453 7.60 9.46 -1.07
CA ALA A 453 6.80 8.86 -2.13
C ALA A 453 7.42 8.99 -3.52
N SER A 454 8.18 10.04 -3.76
CA SER A 454 8.67 10.34 -5.10
C SER A 454 9.95 9.60 -5.46
N ILE A 455 10.49 8.76 -4.59
CA ILE A 455 11.52 7.78 -4.96
C ILE A 455 10.93 6.84 -6.03
N ASP A 456 9.78 6.24 -5.75
CA ASP A 456 9.05 5.36 -6.67
C ASP A 456 8.61 6.09 -7.93
N LYS A 457 7.92 7.23 -7.78
CA LYS A 457 7.36 7.99 -8.90
C LYS A 457 8.44 8.40 -9.90
N GLN A 458 9.63 8.74 -9.44
CA GLN A 458 10.75 9.08 -10.31
C GLN A 458 11.50 7.83 -10.82
N ALA A 459 11.51 6.72 -10.06
CA ALA A 459 12.06 5.45 -10.53
C ALA A 459 11.22 4.86 -11.66
N HIS A 460 9.89 4.92 -11.60
CA HIS A 460 9.00 4.58 -12.71
C HIS A 460 9.37 5.31 -14.01
N LEU A 461 9.81 6.55 -13.90
CA LEU A 461 10.24 7.36 -15.02
C LEU A 461 11.70 7.14 -15.40
N MET A 462 12.42 6.33 -14.62
CA MET A 462 13.87 6.12 -14.74
C MET A 462 14.66 7.45 -14.64
N ASP A 463 14.12 8.41 -13.87
CA ASP A 463 14.72 9.72 -13.66
C ASP A 463 15.72 9.67 -12.50
N THR A 464 16.94 9.28 -12.83
CA THR A 464 18.01 9.03 -11.85
C THR A 464 18.33 10.27 -11.00
N ASP A 465 18.37 11.44 -11.62
CA ASP A 465 18.66 12.70 -10.93
C ASP A 465 17.66 12.98 -9.81
N ARG A 466 16.39 12.72 -10.09
CA ARG A 466 15.33 13.01 -9.14
C ARG A 466 15.21 11.96 -8.05
N TRP A 467 15.13 10.68 -8.39
CA TRP A 467 14.93 9.69 -7.33
C TRP A 467 16.13 9.60 -6.35
N ILE A 468 17.38 9.88 -6.80
CA ILE A 468 18.52 9.94 -5.87
C ILE A 468 18.35 11.08 -4.86
N LEU A 469 17.91 12.26 -5.30
CA LEU A 469 17.68 13.37 -4.39
C LEU A 469 16.50 13.14 -3.45
N GLU A 470 15.46 12.44 -3.90
CA GLU A 470 14.37 11.99 -3.02
C GLU A 470 14.88 11.05 -1.90
N VAL A 471 15.78 10.12 -2.22
CA VAL A 471 16.40 9.27 -1.18
C VAL A 471 17.21 10.11 -0.18
N LEU A 472 17.86 11.19 -0.61
CA LEU A 472 18.59 12.08 0.30
C LEU A 472 17.64 12.91 1.18
N GLU A 473 16.53 13.39 0.64
CA GLU A 473 15.47 14.04 1.43
C GLU A 473 14.90 13.08 2.48
N PHE A 474 14.65 11.84 2.07
CA PHE A 474 14.20 10.79 2.95
C PHE A 474 15.23 10.44 4.04
N ASP A 475 16.52 10.33 3.73
CA ASP A 475 17.58 10.06 4.71
C ASP A 475 17.71 11.19 5.74
N ARG A 476 17.47 12.44 5.37
CA ARG A 476 17.40 13.56 6.32
C ARG A 476 16.23 13.39 7.29
N THR A 477 15.08 12.92 6.77
CA THR A 477 13.91 12.61 7.62
C THR A 477 14.21 11.46 8.60
N VAL A 478 14.98 10.47 8.17
CA VAL A 478 15.49 9.42 9.08
C VAL A 478 16.34 10.03 10.19
N GLN A 479 17.20 11.02 9.89
CA GLN A 479 18.00 11.70 10.91
C GLN A 479 17.11 12.45 11.91
N VAL A 480 16.07 13.16 11.45
CA VAL A 480 15.08 13.83 12.33
C VAL A 480 14.43 12.83 13.30
N ALA A 481 13.99 11.68 12.80
CA ALA A 481 13.41 10.63 13.65
C ALA A 481 14.41 10.08 14.68
N LYS A 482 15.68 9.91 14.31
CA LYS A 482 16.76 9.47 15.22
C LYS A 482 17.04 10.51 16.30
N ASP A 483 17.08 11.80 15.95
CA ASP A 483 17.29 12.89 16.90
C ASP A 483 16.13 12.98 17.91
N PHE A 484 14.91 12.77 17.45
CA PHE A 484 13.74 12.63 18.32
C PHE A 484 13.90 11.44 19.28
N ALA A 485 14.24 10.26 18.77
CA ALA A 485 14.38 9.05 19.60
C ALA A 485 15.52 9.17 20.62
N ALA A 486 16.58 9.94 20.36
CA ALA A 486 17.67 10.18 21.30
C ALA A 486 17.19 10.85 22.61
N THR A 487 16.12 11.64 22.55
CA THR A 487 15.49 12.28 23.70
C THR A 487 14.22 11.55 24.19
N HIS A 488 13.72 10.57 23.40
CA HIS A 488 12.51 9.80 23.67
C HIS A 488 12.81 8.29 23.61
N PRO A 489 13.49 7.71 24.61
CA PRO A 489 14.05 6.34 24.55
C PRO A 489 12.99 5.22 24.43
N GLY A 490 11.72 5.53 24.58
CA GLY A 490 10.59 4.61 24.32
C GLY A 490 10.16 4.56 22.86
N THR A 491 10.99 5.00 21.92
CA THR A 491 10.64 5.08 20.49
C THR A 491 11.28 3.95 19.70
N LEU A 492 10.47 3.29 18.85
CA LEU A 492 10.89 2.38 17.79
C LEU A 492 10.87 3.13 16.47
N ILE A 493 11.94 3.01 15.68
CA ILE A 493 12.01 3.54 14.31
C ILE A 493 12.26 2.38 13.37
N ILE A 494 11.47 2.31 12.31
CA ILE A 494 11.58 1.36 11.20
C ILE A 494 11.77 2.17 9.92
N VAL A 495 12.82 1.85 9.15
CA VAL A 495 13.10 2.47 7.85
C VAL A 495 13.11 1.38 6.80
N THR A 496 12.17 1.42 5.87
CA THR A 496 12.00 0.39 4.85
C THR A 496 11.40 0.99 3.56
N ALA A 497 10.98 0.14 2.66
CA ALA A 497 10.15 0.45 1.50
C ALA A 497 8.93 -0.49 1.50
N ASP A 498 8.00 -0.29 0.60
CA ASP A 498 6.87 -1.19 0.32
C ASP A 498 7.20 -2.23 -0.75
N HIS A 499 8.04 -1.86 -1.72
CA HIS A 499 8.61 -2.68 -2.80
C HIS A 499 9.89 -2.03 -3.33
N GLU A 500 10.50 -2.64 -4.35
CA GLU A 500 11.53 -2.02 -5.18
C GLU A 500 10.91 -1.59 -6.51
N CYS A 501 11.38 -0.48 -7.08
CA CYS A 501 10.91 0.05 -8.35
C CYS A 501 12.03 0.11 -9.40
N ALA A 502 11.66 -0.17 -10.66
CA ALA A 502 12.46 -0.10 -11.87
C ALA A 502 13.57 -1.17 -12.02
N GLY A 503 13.82 -1.99 -11.02
CA GLY A 503 14.95 -2.94 -11.07
C GLY A 503 16.29 -2.21 -11.15
N ALA A 504 16.45 -1.14 -10.37
CA ALA A 504 17.64 -0.31 -10.41
C ALA A 504 18.89 -1.09 -9.97
N SER A 505 19.99 -0.86 -10.67
CA SER A 505 21.29 -1.44 -10.34
C SER A 505 22.43 -0.46 -10.61
N ILE A 506 23.40 -0.41 -9.72
CA ILE A 506 24.58 0.44 -9.89
C ILE A 506 25.60 -0.35 -10.71
N ILE A 507 25.80 0.04 -11.96
CA ILE A 507 26.75 -0.58 -12.87
C ILE A 507 28.16 -0.03 -12.63
N GLY A 508 28.26 1.25 -12.33
CA GLY A 508 29.51 1.95 -12.08
C GLY A 508 29.32 3.41 -11.75
N ALA A 509 30.42 4.13 -11.64
CA ALA A 509 30.43 5.56 -11.46
C ALA A 509 31.63 6.19 -12.16
N SER A 510 31.44 7.30 -12.89
CA SER A 510 32.48 7.94 -13.69
C SER A 510 32.28 9.45 -13.75
N LEU A 511 33.39 10.20 -13.70
CA LEU A 511 33.42 11.63 -14.01
C LEU A 511 33.78 11.92 -15.47
N LEU A 512 33.96 10.88 -16.29
CA LEU A 512 34.21 11.08 -17.70
C LEU A 512 32.95 11.59 -18.41
N THR A 513 33.17 12.42 -19.40
CA THR A 513 32.08 12.93 -20.24
C THR A 513 31.54 11.81 -21.15
N ASN A 514 30.30 11.93 -21.61
CA ASN A 514 29.72 11.03 -22.60
C ASN A 514 30.60 10.90 -23.85
N SER A 515 31.22 11.99 -24.31
CA SER A 515 32.15 11.96 -25.45
C SER A 515 33.36 11.08 -25.16
N ALA A 516 33.94 11.16 -23.96
CA ALA A 516 35.08 10.33 -23.57
C ALA A 516 34.68 8.84 -23.42
N LEU A 517 33.50 8.55 -22.88
CA LEU A 517 32.98 7.19 -22.76
C LEU A 517 32.68 6.59 -24.14
N ASN A 518 32.08 7.37 -25.04
CA ASN A 518 31.82 6.92 -26.42
C ASN A 518 33.13 6.67 -27.20
N ALA A 519 34.14 7.52 -27.01
CA ALA A 519 35.46 7.30 -27.60
C ALA A 519 36.11 6.04 -27.04
N ALA A 520 36.00 5.78 -25.74
CA ALA A 520 36.52 4.53 -25.14
C ALA A 520 35.77 3.30 -25.66
N ALA A 521 34.46 3.39 -25.92
CA ALA A 521 33.67 2.31 -26.52
C ALA A 521 34.16 1.91 -27.90
N GLY A 522 34.68 2.85 -28.69
CA GLY A 522 35.34 2.57 -30.00
C GLY A 522 36.60 1.71 -29.90
N GLY A 523 37.24 1.63 -28.76
CA GLY A 523 38.38 0.77 -28.46
C GLY A 523 38.03 -0.67 -28.05
N GLY A 524 36.74 -1.00 -28.02
CA GLY A 524 36.23 -2.31 -27.65
C GLY A 524 35.95 -2.47 -26.14
N THR A 525 35.46 -3.65 -25.76
CA THR A 525 34.94 -3.93 -24.41
C THR A 525 35.96 -3.69 -23.29
N ALA A 526 37.21 -4.03 -23.50
CA ALA A 526 38.25 -3.87 -22.47
C ALA A 526 38.58 -2.39 -22.22
N ALA A 527 38.59 -1.57 -23.25
CA ALA A 527 38.85 -0.12 -23.13
C ALA A 527 37.68 0.62 -22.46
N LEU A 528 36.44 0.15 -22.63
CA LEU A 528 35.24 0.73 -22.03
C LEU A 528 35.05 0.30 -20.57
N ARG A 529 35.41 -0.96 -20.23
CA ARG A 529 35.14 -1.52 -18.91
C ARG A 529 35.64 -0.64 -17.75
N ASP A 530 36.92 -0.24 -17.79
CA ASP A 530 37.56 0.43 -16.68
C ASP A 530 36.97 1.83 -16.40
N PRO A 531 36.71 2.69 -17.40
CA PRO A 531 36.02 3.95 -17.14
C PRO A 531 34.53 3.81 -16.79
N VAL A 532 33.85 2.77 -17.27
CA VAL A 532 32.41 2.55 -17.05
C VAL A 532 32.15 1.90 -15.70
N VAL A 533 32.90 0.87 -15.32
CA VAL A 533 32.69 0.19 -14.02
C VAL A 533 33.33 0.91 -12.83
N GLY A 534 33.96 2.07 -13.06
CA GLY A 534 34.43 2.94 -11.98
C GLY A 534 35.73 2.52 -11.34
N LEU A 535 36.72 2.01 -12.10
CA LEU A 535 38.07 1.93 -11.59
C LEU A 535 38.57 3.36 -11.30
N TYR A 536 38.98 3.63 -10.08
CA TYR A 536 39.17 4.99 -9.54
C TYR A 536 40.00 5.90 -10.43
N ASP A 537 41.13 5.44 -10.95
CA ASP A 537 41.99 6.26 -11.80
C ASP A 537 41.39 6.45 -13.19
N ALA A 538 40.90 5.39 -13.83
CA ALA A 538 40.38 5.41 -15.18
C ALA A 538 39.03 6.15 -15.27
N ALA A 539 38.16 5.96 -14.29
CA ALA A 539 36.84 6.58 -14.22
C ALA A 539 36.87 7.98 -13.58
N LYS A 540 38.00 8.39 -12.99
CA LYS A 540 38.06 9.58 -12.14
C LYS A 540 36.93 9.57 -11.11
N PHE A 541 36.87 8.51 -10.32
CA PHE A 541 35.74 8.16 -9.45
C PHE A 541 35.20 9.37 -8.69
N PRO A 542 33.87 9.55 -8.60
CA PRO A 542 33.26 10.82 -8.31
C PRO A 542 33.53 11.33 -6.89
N ALA A 543 33.86 12.60 -6.84
CA ALA A 543 33.69 13.42 -5.66
C ALA A 543 32.57 14.42 -5.98
N TYR A 544 31.42 14.22 -5.38
CA TYR A 544 30.32 15.18 -5.47
C TYR A 544 30.56 16.31 -4.48
N SER A 545 30.40 17.55 -4.94
CA SER A 545 30.46 18.72 -4.05
C SER A 545 29.08 18.93 -3.44
N ILE A 546 29.01 18.85 -2.11
CA ILE A 546 27.77 19.03 -1.35
C ILE A 546 27.74 20.46 -0.81
N GLN A 547 26.60 21.15 -0.96
CA GLN A 547 26.37 22.48 -0.39
C GLN A 547 26.00 22.43 1.09
N SER A 548 25.91 23.60 1.71
CA SER A 548 25.54 23.73 3.12
C SER A 548 24.13 23.20 3.45
N ASP A 549 23.26 23.13 2.45
CA ASP A 549 21.92 22.53 2.55
C ASP A 549 21.95 20.98 2.54
N GLY A 550 23.12 20.36 2.41
CA GLY A 550 23.30 18.92 2.40
C GLY A 550 23.02 18.21 1.07
N TYR A 551 22.78 18.97 0.01
CA TYR A 551 22.52 18.42 -1.33
C TYR A 551 23.64 18.75 -2.31
N PRO A 552 23.80 17.99 -3.42
CA PRO A 552 24.87 18.23 -4.39
C PRO A 552 24.71 19.56 -5.11
N ILE A 553 25.84 20.17 -5.51
CA ILE A 553 25.86 21.37 -6.34
C ILE A 553 25.32 21.09 -7.74
N THR A 554 25.74 19.94 -8.30
CA THR A 554 25.37 19.55 -9.66
C THR A 554 23.99 18.92 -9.69
N THR A 555 23.25 19.22 -10.73
CA THR A 555 21.99 18.57 -11.07
C THR A 555 22.18 17.47 -12.13
N ASP A 556 23.41 17.28 -12.61
CA ASP A 556 23.77 16.28 -13.63
C ASP A 556 24.37 15.06 -12.94
N ILE A 557 23.51 14.28 -12.33
CA ILE A 557 23.88 13.09 -11.56
C ILE A 557 24.12 11.90 -12.47
N ASP A 558 23.34 11.77 -13.52
CA ASP A 558 23.38 10.65 -14.48
C ASP A 558 24.75 10.50 -15.14
N HIS A 559 25.40 11.59 -15.47
CA HIS A 559 26.74 11.55 -16.07
C HIS A 559 27.83 11.06 -15.08
N LYS A 560 27.50 10.87 -13.82
CA LYS A 560 28.45 10.46 -12.78
C LYS A 560 28.21 9.07 -12.25
N MET A 561 26.95 8.62 -12.23
CA MET A 561 26.60 7.25 -11.94
C MET A 561 26.01 6.55 -13.15
N LEU A 562 26.43 5.32 -13.36
CA LEU A 562 25.95 4.47 -14.43
C LEU A 562 24.94 3.51 -13.82
N ILE A 563 23.67 3.80 -14.03
CA ILE A 563 22.54 3.05 -13.48
C ILE A 563 21.88 2.23 -14.58
N GLY A 564 21.70 0.94 -14.33
CA GLY A 564 20.90 0.04 -15.16
C GLY A 564 19.53 -0.18 -14.54
N TYR A 565 18.53 -0.34 -15.39
CA TYR A 565 17.15 -0.61 -14.99
C TYR A 565 16.69 -1.96 -15.54
N GLY A 566 16.53 -2.95 -14.66
CA GLY A 566 16.15 -4.31 -15.03
C GLY A 566 14.68 -4.44 -15.42
N ALA A 567 13.81 -3.60 -14.86
CA ALA A 567 12.38 -3.55 -15.17
C ALA A 567 12.02 -2.27 -15.95
N ASN A 568 12.85 -1.93 -16.96
CA ASN A 568 12.72 -0.70 -17.73
C ASN A 568 11.47 -0.70 -18.65
N ALA A 569 11.03 0.49 -19.03
CA ALA A 569 9.94 0.68 -19.97
C ALA A 569 10.35 0.29 -21.41
N ASP A 570 9.38 -0.18 -22.18
CA ASP A 570 9.55 -0.53 -23.60
C ASP A 570 9.54 0.73 -24.47
N ARG A 571 10.57 1.54 -24.35
CA ARG A 571 10.76 2.76 -25.13
C ARG A 571 12.22 3.01 -25.46
N TYR A 572 12.49 3.90 -26.43
CA TYR A 572 13.82 4.42 -26.62
C TYR A 572 14.21 5.28 -25.42
N GLU A 573 15.32 4.93 -24.82
CA GLU A 573 15.90 5.70 -23.73
C GLU A 573 16.58 6.94 -24.29
N ALA A 574 15.86 8.05 -24.28
CA ALA A 574 16.44 9.36 -24.54
C ALA A 574 16.32 10.28 -23.32
N TRP A 575 16.06 9.68 -22.15
CA TRP A 575 15.90 10.39 -20.89
C TRP A 575 17.17 11.19 -20.51
N VAL A 576 18.35 10.70 -20.85
CA VAL A 576 19.62 11.44 -20.68
C VAL A 576 19.62 12.78 -21.43
N ALA A 577 18.95 12.84 -22.57
CA ALA A 577 18.77 14.07 -23.34
C ALA A 577 17.50 14.85 -22.98
N ASN A 578 16.63 14.29 -22.14
CA ASN A 578 15.40 14.92 -21.71
C ASN A 578 15.65 15.79 -20.48
N ILE A 579 15.97 17.05 -20.69
CA ILE A 579 16.22 18.02 -19.62
C ILE A 579 14.95 18.51 -18.91
N LYS A 580 13.77 18.09 -19.37
CA LYS A 580 12.50 18.41 -18.72
C LYS A 580 12.11 17.29 -17.78
N PRO A 581 11.67 17.60 -16.56
CA PRO A 581 11.13 16.61 -15.67
C PRO A 581 9.93 15.93 -16.33
N THR A 582 9.86 14.61 -16.19
CA THR A 582 8.65 13.89 -16.49
C THR A 582 7.65 14.26 -15.42
N GLN A 583 6.56 14.84 -15.87
CA GLN A 583 5.53 15.31 -14.97
C GLN A 583 4.70 14.15 -14.47
N ASP A 584 4.42 14.15 -13.17
CA ASP A 584 3.44 13.26 -12.60
C ASP A 584 2.10 13.39 -13.34
N SER A 585 1.50 12.30 -13.77
CA SER A 585 0.22 12.28 -14.49
C SER A 585 -0.94 12.89 -13.70
N GLN A 586 -0.82 13.00 -12.40
CA GLN A 586 -1.81 13.60 -11.51
C GLN A 586 -1.67 15.13 -11.39
N GLN A 587 -0.56 15.70 -11.83
CA GLN A 587 -0.36 17.15 -11.85
C GLN A 587 -1.10 17.78 -13.03
N PRO A 588 -1.74 18.94 -12.86
CA PRO A 588 -2.31 19.66 -13.98
C PRO A 588 -1.20 20.21 -14.88
N PHE A 589 -1.40 20.13 -16.20
CA PHE A 589 -0.50 20.75 -17.14
C PHE A 589 -0.82 22.23 -17.32
N VAL A 590 0.22 23.06 -17.27
CA VAL A 590 0.15 24.44 -17.71
C VAL A 590 0.89 24.53 -19.04
N GLY A 591 0.16 24.67 -20.15
CA GLY A 591 0.74 24.68 -21.49
C GLY A 591 0.69 23.32 -22.20
N THR A 592 1.66 23.05 -23.06
CA THR A 592 1.72 21.79 -23.83
C THR A 592 2.33 20.70 -22.97
N ALA A 593 1.63 19.56 -22.88
CA ALA A 593 2.15 18.39 -22.18
C ALA A 593 3.55 18.01 -22.70
N PRO A 594 4.49 17.61 -21.82
CA PRO A 594 5.79 17.13 -22.24
C PRO A 594 5.62 15.94 -23.21
N LEU A 595 6.42 15.93 -24.27
CA LEU A 595 6.45 14.77 -25.18
C LEU A 595 7.24 13.65 -24.50
N ASN A 596 6.54 12.82 -23.73
CA ASN A 596 7.12 11.66 -23.06
C ASN A 596 7.02 10.39 -23.90
N THR A 597 6.57 10.48 -25.13
CA THR A 597 6.42 9.34 -26.02
C THR A 597 7.65 9.19 -26.89
N TYR A 598 8.63 8.43 -26.40
CA TYR A 598 9.67 7.92 -27.27
C TYR A 598 9.15 6.68 -28.01
N PRO A 599 9.49 6.50 -29.30
CA PRO A 599 9.10 5.32 -30.02
C PRO A 599 9.73 4.08 -29.37
N ILE A 600 9.00 2.97 -29.39
CA ILE A 600 9.49 1.67 -28.94
C ILE A 600 10.75 1.31 -29.72
N ASN A 601 11.81 0.87 -29.03
CA ASN A 601 13.04 0.43 -29.68
C ASN A 601 12.82 -0.95 -30.31
N PRO A 602 12.75 -1.07 -31.65
CA PRO A 602 12.44 -2.34 -32.30
C PRO A 602 13.55 -3.39 -32.15
N SER A 603 14.79 -2.97 -31.83
CA SER A 603 15.91 -3.90 -31.68
C SER A 603 15.90 -4.68 -30.36
N VAL A 604 15.14 -4.21 -29.36
CA VAL A 604 15.04 -4.87 -28.04
C VAL A 604 13.73 -5.64 -27.84
N ARG A 605 12.87 -5.65 -28.86
CA ARG A 605 11.58 -6.32 -28.81
C ARG A 605 11.64 -7.70 -29.47
N ASN A 606 11.21 -8.73 -28.75
CA ASN A 606 11.00 -10.06 -29.34
C ASN A 606 9.64 -10.10 -30.06
N THR A 607 9.65 -9.81 -31.36
CA THR A 607 8.43 -9.75 -32.17
C THR A 607 7.90 -11.12 -32.58
N GLY A 608 8.70 -12.20 -32.46
CA GLY A 608 8.33 -13.53 -32.92
C GLY A 608 7.19 -14.18 -32.12
N VAL A 609 7.11 -13.88 -30.84
CA VAL A 609 6.10 -14.43 -29.92
C VAL A 609 5.34 -13.35 -29.13
N GLY A 610 5.57 -12.06 -29.44
CA GLY A 610 4.93 -10.95 -28.74
C GLY A 610 5.50 -10.64 -27.35
N TYR A 611 6.61 -11.26 -26.97
CA TYR A 611 7.28 -10.95 -25.70
C TYR A 611 8.28 -9.82 -25.85
N LEU A 612 8.48 -9.09 -24.77
CA LEU A 612 9.55 -8.13 -24.64
C LEU A 612 10.87 -8.83 -24.34
N VAL A 613 11.98 -8.15 -24.56
CA VAL A 613 13.28 -8.60 -24.05
C VAL A 613 13.20 -8.69 -22.53
N THR A 614 13.91 -9.65 -21.94
CA THR A 614 13.93 -9.83 -20.47
C THR A 614 14.21 -8.51 -19.75
N GLY A 615 13.36 -8.15 -18.82
CA GLY A 615 13.42 -6.91 -18.05
C GLY A 615 12.68 -5.74 -18.68
N GLN A 616 12.22 -5.83 -19.94
CA GLN A 616 11.37 -4.80 -20.52
C GLN A 616 9.89 -5.10 -20.31
N ILE A 617 9.12 -4.05 -20.12
CA ILE A 617 7.66 -4.08 -19.99
C ILE A 617 6.99 -3.16 -21.01
N GLY A 618 5.75 -3.45 -21.37
CA GLY A 618 4.97 -2.59 -22.26
C GLY A 618 4.62 -1.27 -21.58
N GLY A 619 4.71 -0.17 -22.35
CA GLY A 619 4.36 1.16 -21.88
C GLY A 619 5.53 2.13 -21.81
N ASP A 620 5.33 3.23 -21.11
CA ASP A 620 6.25 4.36 -20.98
C ASP A 620 6.83 4.52 -19.57
N GLN A 621 6.52 3.61 -18.65
CA GLN A 621 7.00 3.60 -17.28
C GLN A 621 7.63 2.25 -16.93
N ALA A 622 8.65 2.27 -16.07
CA ALA A 622 9.20 1.06 -15.47
C ALA A 622 8.21 0.43 -14.47
N ALA A 623 8.43 -0.83 -14.12
CA ALA A 623 7.58 -1.56 -13.18
C ALA A 623 8.25 -1.74 -11.81
N HIS A 624 7.43 -2.09 -10.82
CA HIS A 624 7.92 -2.64 -9.55
C HIS A 624 8.56 -4.01 -9.78
N THR A 625 9.38 -4.45 -8.84
CA THR A 625 9.96 -5.79 -8.84
C THR A 625 9.61 -6.55 -7.56
N ALA A 626 9.72 -7.88 -7.62
CA ALA A 626 9.53 -8.77 -6.47
C ALA A 626 10.80 -8.93 -5.61
N THR A 627 11.79 -8.04 -5.78
CA THR A 627 13.04 -8.09 -5.03
C THR A 627 12.79 -7.77 -3.56
N ASP A 628 13.34 -8.58 -2.65
CA ASP A 628 13.34 -8.28 -1.22
C ASP A 628 13.97 -6.92 -0.94
N ILE A 629 13.39 -6.18 -0.02
CA ILE A 629 13.83 -4.83 0.31
C ILE A 629 14.53 -4.78 1.68
N PRO A 630 15.53 -3.89 1.85
CA PRO A 630 16.21 -3.75 3.12
C PRO A 630 15.35 -3.01 4.15
N LEU A 631 15.36 -3.50 5.38
CA LEU A 631 14.80 -2.83 6.54
C LEU A 631 15.91 -2.47 7.53
N SER A 632 15.88 -1.25 8.06
CA SER A 632 16.78 -0.74 9.10
C SER A 632 15.94 -0.37 10.32
N ALA A 633 16.37 -0.79 11.53
CA ALA A 633 15.62 -0.51 12.75
C ALA A 633 16.49 0.12 13.84
N PHE A 634 15.92 1.07 14.60
CA PHE A 634 16.56 1.83 15.66
C PHE A 634 15.67 1.91 16.90
N GLY A 635 16.29 2.13 18.03
CA GLY A 635 15.60 2.36 19.30
C GLY A 635 15.06 1.09 19.94
N ARG A 636 14.12 1.26 20.87
CA ARG A 636 13.54 0.13 21.61
C ARG A 636 12.77 -0.80 20.70
N GLY A 637 12.96 -2.12 20.84
CA GLY A 637 12.31 -3.13 20.00
C GLY A 637 12.97 -3.36 18.64
N ALA A 638 14.00 -2.60 18.28
CA ALA A 638 14.70 -2.73 17.00
C ALA A 638 15.32 -4.12 16.78
N SER A 639 15.73 -4.81 17.84
CA SER A 639 16.30 -6.17 17.78
C SER A 639 15.36 -7.23 17.17
N LEU A 640 14.05 -6.98 17.16
CA LEU A 640 13.06 -7.87 16.54
C LEU A 640 13.17 -7.90 15.01
N PHE A 641 13.78 -6.88 14.38
CA PHE A 641 13.80 -6.70 12.93
C PHE A 641 15.10 -7.19 12.29
N THR A 642 15.41 -8.46 12.50
CA THR A 642 16.59 -9.13 11.93
C THR A 642 16.17 -10.33 11.08
N ALA A 643 17.07 -10.82 10.21
CA ALA A 643 16.86 -11.90 9.25
C ALA A 643 15.97 -11.51 8.05
N VAL A 644 15.46 -12.51 7.34
CA VAL A 644 14.50 -12.36 6.23
C VAL A 644 13.12 -12.74 6.73
N PHE A 645 12.12 -11.94 6.45
CA PHE A 645 10.75 -12.17 6.92
C PHE A 645 9.72 -11.57 5.94
N ASP A 646 8.48 -11.99 6.08
CA ASP A 646 7.38 -11.47 5.28
C ASP A 646 6.99 -10.04 5.71
N ASN A 647 6.44 -9.25 4.78
CA ASN A 647 6.01 -7.88 5.10
C ASN A 647 4.93 -7.86 6.19
N THR A 648 4.07 -8.88 6.30
CA THR A 648 3.08 -8.98 7.38
C THR A 648 3.71 -9.18 8.76
N ASP A 649 4.90 -9.78 8.84
CA ASP A 649 5.61 -9.98 10.13
C ASP A 649 6.04 -8.66 10.76
N VAL A 650 6.21 -7.59 9.99
CA VAL A 650 6.52 -6.25 10.52
C VAL A 650 5.45 -5.81 11.51
N PHE A 651 4.17 -6.01 11.19
CA PHE A 651 3.05 -5.71 12.07
C PHE A 651 3.14 -6.46 13.42
N PHE A 652 3.42 -7.76 13.38
CA PHE A 652 3.49 -8.58 14.59
C PHE A 652 4.72 -8.25 15.44
N LYS A 653 5.84 -7.91 14.81
CA LYS A 653 7.04 -7.42 15.50
C LYS A 653 6.79 -6.07 16.18
N ILE A 654 6.07 -5.16 15.54
CA ILE A 654 5.58 -3.91 16.17
C ILE A 654 4.63 -4.25 17.32
N GLY A 655 3.68 -5.16 17.09
CA GLY A 655 2.74 -5.64 18.10
C GLY A 655 3.47 -6.18 19.33
N GLN A 656 4.46 -7.06 19.16
CA GLN A 656 5.30 -7.57 20.24
C GLN A 656 5.98 -6.42 21.00
N ALA A 657 6.61 -5.48 20.29
CA ALA A 657 7.32 -4.37 20.91
C ALA A 657 6.39 -3.44 21.72
N VAL A 658 5.16 -3.20 21.25
CA VAL A 658 4.22 -2.24 21.87
C VAL A 658 3.38 -2.88 22.98
N LEU A 659 3.04 -4.17 22.84
CA LEU A 659 2.14 -4.89 23.77
C LEU A 659 2.93 -5.71 24.82
N GLY A 660 3.90 -6.50 24.36
CA GLY A 660 4.68 -7.42 25.19
C GLY A 660 6.00 -6.85 25.66
N GLY A 661 6.55 -5.89 24.93
CA GLY A 661 7.87 -5.33 25.20
C GLY A 661 9.01 -6.21 24.70
N VAL A 662 10.20 -5.81 25.05
CA VAL A 662 11.47 -6.50 24.73
C VAL A 662 12.41 -6.44 25.91
N GLU A 663 13.26 -7.48 26.09
CA GLU A 663 14.42 -7.38 26.95
C GLU A 663 15.44 -6.41 26.33
N GLU A 664 15.95 -5.44 27.11
CA GLU A 664 16.97 -4.47 26.68
C GLU A 664 18.38 -5.03 26.87
#